data_1cd7f9fca06581a9757841ca213fefe7
#
_entry.id   1cd7f9fca06581a9757841ca213fefe7
#
_cell.length_a   1.000
_cell.length_b   1.000
_cell.length_c   1.000
_cell.angle_alpha   90.00
_cell.angle_beta   90.00
_cell.angle_gamma   90.00
#
_symmetry.space_group_name_H-M   'P 1'
#
loop_
_entity.id
_entity.type
_entity.pdbx_description
1 polymer ?
#
loop_
_entity_poly.entity_id
_entity_poly.type
_entity_poly.pdbx_seq_one_letter_code
_entity_poly.pdbx_strand_id
1 'polypeptide(L)'
;MKSKFIIFFYIIFANSILLAENIFIEAKSISIDKKKQISIFENDVIVKTLDNNIISSDYAKYDKNKGIIILKGNIEAVDDQNNIIQTSYAEFNKLINVFKSKGPTKIITSQKYVIEAEDVIFDNKEKFINSQKKSIVTDQENNKIYLENFSYETINNIFKSIGVIRVKDKIDNTYNFSQIYIDTNKKVLLGTDSKAYLNDKTFKINNKNNPRIFSNSLEINKEKKIFKKSVFTICGFRKDDKCPPWSVQASEMLHDNNKKTIYYDNAVIKVYDIPIFYFPKLSHPDPTVDRRSGFLPPSYTDTKNLGSGFSLPYYWAINKDKDLTFTNKIFVNENPLFLGQYRQAFKDSDLNLDFGYTDGYKKNTATKTSGDKSHLFTNFVKNFKFKNNSKSSLKIKTQTVSNDKYLKLYRIKTDLIDYNEEVLENSIDFTFESDDLFFGFNSSAHETLKESYNDKYEYILPEITLDKNLINNNVIGNINLQTNLNIHNYDTNKTSKFLVNDFDWNFKEFNLSNGLNSKILGQIKNVNYDSKNIDNYKKSPTSEFFGAIGLLNEFNLEKKIKGFADQYLTPKLLLRYSPGNMRKETDGTRLNTSDLFSLNRLDNINNFESGLNATIGFDYEIDGKNNDFSFTGGQIINYKENKKMA
;
A
#
# COMPACT_ATOMS: atom_id res chain seq x y z
N MET A 1 3.24 84.25 68.09
CA MET A 1 3.12 84.66 66.69
C MET A 1 4.22 84.05 65.80
N LYS A 2 4.29 82.71 65.65
CA LYS A 2 5.24 82.10 64.70
C LYS A 2 4.78 80.73 64.09
N SER A 3 3.46 80.50 63.98
CA SER A 3 3.01 79.21 63.39
C SER A 3 1.93 79.34 62.28
N LYS A 4 1.63 80.56 61.84
CA LYS A 4 0.62 80.76 60.80
C LYS A 4 1.21 81.08 59.41
N PHE A 5 2.49 81.19 59.25
CA PHE A 5 3.15 81.54 57.97
C PHE A 5 3.68 80.32 57.21
N ILE A 6 3.77 79.15 57.80
CA ILE A 6 4.30 77.91 57.17
C ILE A 6 3.16 77.16 56.44
N ILE A 7 1.91 77.33 56.84
CA ILE A 7 0.75 76.63 56.19
C ILE A 7 0.37 77.32 54.88
N PHE A 8 0.66 78.62 54.73
CA PHE A 8 0.30 79.31 53.49
C PHE A 8 1.29 79.07 52.32
N PHE A 9 2.52 78.63 52.65
CA PHE A 9 3.52 78.26 51.56
C PHE A 9 3.40 76.82 51.07
N TYR A 10 2.71 75.96 51.82
CA TYR A 10 2.49 74.56 51.39
C TYR A 10 1.26 74.40 50.47
N ILE A 11 0.33 75.35 50.42
CA ILE A 11 -0.87 75.33 49.56
C ILE A 11 -0.58 75.87 48.15
N ILE A 12 0.53 76.60 47.93
CA ILE A 12 0.88 77.12 46.59
C ILE A 12 1.76 76.17 45.79
N PHE A 13 2.26 75.05 46.36
CA PHE A 13 3.01 74.03 45.65
C PHE A 13 2.28 72.73 45.49
N ALA A 14 1.01 72.66 45.81
CA ALA A 14 0.15 71.58 45.32
C ALA A 14 -0.32 71.89 43.90
N ASN A 15 0.61 72.20 43.00
CA ASN A 15 0.39 72.11 41.60
C ASN A 15 0.15 70.66 41.28
N SER A 16 -1.06 70.33 40.91
CA SER A 16 -1.39 69.13 40.18
C SER A 16 -0.30 68.82 39.16
N ILE A 17 0.47 67.80 39.40
CA ILE A 17 1.19 67.13 38.33
C ILE A 17 0.08 66.58 37.46
N LEU A 18 -0.36 67.36 36.47
CA LEU A 18 -1.00 66.83 35.27
C LEU A 18 0.09 65.99 34.63
N LEU A 19 0.08 64.69 34.87
CA LEU A 19 0.78 63.70 34.07
C LEU A 19 0.19 63.83 32.66
N ALA A 20 0.78 64.75 31.88
CA ALA A 20 0.56 64.74 30.44
C ALA A 20 1.12 63.41 29.91
N GLU A 21 0.24 62.52 29.56
CA GLU A 21 0.59 61.31 28.81
C GLU A 21 1.24 61.75 27.51
N ASN A 22 2.57 61.78 27.47
CA ASN A 22 3.34 62.23 26.32
C ASN A 22 3.52 61.07 25.34
N ILE A 23 2.80 61.12 24.21
CA ILE A 23 3.15 60.36 23.04
C ILE A 23 4.30 61.10 22.34
N PHE A 24 5.36 60.40 22.00
CA PHE A 24 6.48 60.92 21.22
C PHE A 24 6.26 60.54 19.75
N ILE A 25 6.29 61.54 18.84
CA ILE A 25 6.19 61.32 17.39
C ILE A 25 7.44 61.93 16.76
N GLU A 26 8.21 61.08 16.06
CA GLU A 26 9.41 61.45 15.32
C GLU A 26 9.13 61.28 13.84
N ALA A 27 9.63 62.16 12.96
CA ALA A 27 9.54 62.04 11.50
C ALA A 27 10.59 62.92 10.82
N LYS A 28 10.87 62.65 9.56
CA LYS A 28 11.80 63.48 8.77
C LYS A 28 11.20 64.84 8.42
N SER A 29 9.89 64.95 8.23
CA SER A 29 9.16 66.17 7.93
C SER A 29 7.99 66.36 8.88
N ILE A 30 7.84 67.58 9.45
CA ILE A 30 6.76 67.91 10.38
C ILE A 30 6.14 69.24 9.95
N SER A 31 4.79 69.23 9.78
CA SER A 31 4.00 70.46 9.48
C SER A 31 2.92 70.61 10.53
N ILE A 32 2.79 71.81 11.15
CA ILE A 32 1.87 72.10 12.23
C ILE A 32 0.93 73.23 11.89
N ASP A 33 -0.40 72.99 11.85
CA ASP A 33 -1.42 73.99 11.80
C ASP A 33 -1.94 74.31 13.24
N LYS A 34 -1.40 75.41 13.77
CA LYS A 34 -1.75 75.86 15.15
C LYS A 34 -3.21 76.28 15.32
N LYS A 35 -3.87 76.76 14.23
CA LYS A 35 -5.28 77.20 14.30
C LYS A 35 -6.23 76.00 14.38
N LYS A 36 -5.93 74.94 13.64
CA LYS A 36 -6.72 73.69 13.62
C LYS A 36 -6.29 72.64 14.63
N GLN A 37 -5.16 72.88 15.34
CA GLN A 37 -4.55 71.94 16.27
C GLN A 37 -4.23 70.56 15.58
N ILE A 38 -3.75 70.61 14.32
CA ILE A 38 -3.41 69.42 13.51
C ILE A 38 -1.90 69.44 13.28
N SER A 39 -1.25 68.32 13.47
CA SER A 39 0.13 68.09 13.11
C SER A 39 0.23 66.96 12.08
N ILE A 40 0.99 67.15 11.03
CA ILE A 40 1.26 66.20 9.94
C ILE A 40 2.73 65.79 10.00
N PHE A 41 2.99 64.55 9.95
CA PHE A 41 4.33 63.93 10.00
C PHE A 41 4.48 63.06 8.75
N GLU A 42 5.60 63.20 8.07
CA GLU A 42 5.85 62.51 6.79
C GLU A 42 7.28 61.93 6.77
N ASN A 43 7.42 60.78 6.15
CA ASN A 43 8.62 60.00 5.97
C ASN A 43 9.24 59.50 7.30
N ASP A 44 9.33 58.19 7.41
CA ASP A 44 9.91 57.48 8.56
C ASP A 44 9.27 57.95 9.89
N VAL A 45 7.95 57.94 9.95
CA VAL A 45 7.20 58.33 11.14
C VAL A 45 7.30 57.21 12.19
N ILE A 46 7.69 57.57 13.42
CA ILE A 46 7.71 56.67 14.58
C ILE A 46 6.88 57.29 15.70
N VAL A 47 5.85 56.58 16.13
CA VAL A 47 5.02 56.94 17.27
C VAL A 47 5.33 56.02 18.45
N LYS A 48 5.80 56.59 19.57
CA LYS A 48 6.07 55.87 20.82
C LYS A 48 5.02 56.20 21.84
N THR A 49 4.35 55.19 22.39
CA THR A 49 3.38 55.36 23.48
C THR A 49 4.01 55.10 24.83
N LEU A 50 3.33 55.51 25.90
CA LEU A 50 3.80 55.29 27.29
C LEU A 50 3.88 53.80 27.66
N ASP A 51 3.08 52.98 27.04
CA ASP A 51 3.04 51.52 27.28
C ASP A 51 4.11 50.77 26.45
N ASN A 52 5.18 51.48 26.03
CA ASN A 52 6.25 50.92 25.18
C ASN A 52 5.81 50.36 23.84
N ASN A 53 4.62 50.69 23.34
CA ASN A 53 4.25 50.32 21.96
C ASN A 53 4.93 51.28 20.99
N ILE A 54 5.42 50.72 19.89
CA ILE A 54 6.10 51.46 18.81
C ILE A 54 5.31 51.27 17.54
N ILE A 55 4.88 52.38 16.92
CA ILE A 55 4.17 52.33 15.63
C ILE A 55 5.00 53.08 14.60
N SER A 56 5.43 52.40 13.54
CA SER A 56 6.08 53.02 12.40
C SER A 56 5.09 53.17 11.24
N SER A 57 5.26 54.23 10.41
CA SER A 57 4.44 54.45 9.19
C SER A 57 5.12 55.45 8.24
N ASP A 58 4.64 55.56 7.01
CA ASP A 58 5.12 56.55 6.05
C ASP A 58 4.54 57.95 6.30
N TYR A 59 3.32 58.00 6.88
CA TYR A 59 2.56 59.21 7.14
C TYR A 59 1.75 59.11 8.41
N ALA A 60 1.73 60.18 9.22
CA ALA A 60 0.82 60.35 10.34
C ALA A 60 0.18 61.75 10.41
N LYS A 61 -1.12 61.79 10.69
CA LYS A 61 -1.86 63.05 10.97
C LYS A 61 -2.44 62.99 12.37
N TYR A 62 -1.94 63.86 13.23
CA TYR A 62 -2.43 63.96 14.63
C TYR A 62 -3.37 65.15 14.79
N ASP A 63 -4.63 64.84 15.14
CA ASP A 63 -5.65 65.79 15.58
C ASP A 63 -5.63 65.88 17.12
N LYS A 64 -5.06 66.96 17.63
CA LYS A 64 -4.93 67.13 19.10
C LYS A 64 -6.26 67.28 19.82
N ASN A 65 -7.24 67.93 19.15
CA ASN A 65 -8.57 68.14 19.77
C ASN A 65 -9.32 66.81 19.97
N LYS A 66 -9.16 65.87 19.03
CA LYS A 66 -9.82 64.57 19.08
C LYS A 66 -8.97 63.48 19.73
N GLY A 67 -7.68 63.75 19.94
CA GLY A 67 -6.75 62.70 20.41
C GLY A 67 -6.55 61.57 19.44
N ILE A 68 -6.75 61.78 18.11
CA ILE A 68 -6.70 60.74 17.10
C ILE A 68 -5.50 60.94 16.19
N ILE A 69 -4.68 59.87 15.99
CA ILE A 69 -3.59 59.80 15.03
C ILE A 69 -4.04 58.87 13.88
N ILE A 70 -4.13 59.42 12.66
CA ILE A 70 -4.37 58.65 11.43
C ILE A 70 -3.05 58.31 10.82
N LEU A 71 -2.81 57.04 10.56
CA LEU A 71 -1.55 56.47 10.02
C LEU A 71 -1.82 55.92 8.63
N LYS A 72 -0.85 56.11 7.70
CA LYS A 72 -0.95 55.59 6.34
C LYS A 72 0.41 55.11 5.82
N GLY A 73 0.37 54.16 4.89
CA GLY A 73 1.56 53.54 4.28
C GLY A 73 2.15 52.49 5.24
N ASN A 74 3.02 51.68 4.86
CA ASN A 74 3.76 50.63 5.56
C ASN A 74 3.70 50.68 7.10
N ILE A 75 2.50 50.47 7.69
CA ILE A 75 2.30 50.59 9.13
C ILE A 75 2.71 49.28 9.79
N GLU A 76 3.61 49.42 10.80
CA GLU A 76 3.96 48.31 11.68
C GLU A 76 3.85 48.81 13.15
N ALA A 77 2.97 48.15 13.89
CA ALA A 77 2.78 48.42 15.32
C ALA A 77 3.28 47.21 16.13
N VAL A 78 4.20 47.48 17.05
CA VAL A 78 4.79 46.49 17.97
C VAL A 78 4.35 46.81 19.39
N ASP A 79 3.73 45.83 20.07
CA ASP A 79 3.30 46.00 21.46
C ASP A 79 4.39 45.62 22.45
N ASP A 80 4.13 45.84 23.74
CA ASP A 80 5.04 45.52 24.87
C ASP A 80 5.29 44.01 25.05
N GLN A 81 4.52 43.16 24.38
CA GLN A 81 4.65 41.70 24.37
C GLN A 81 5.37 41.20 23.11
N ASN A 82 5.86 42.07 22.24
CA ASN A 82 6.45 41.78 20.92
C ASN A 82 5.47 41.15 19.91
N ASN A 83 4.17 41.44 20.00
CA ASN A 83 3.26 41.16 18.92
C ASN A 83 3.37 42.26 17.86
N ILE A 84 3.35 41.90 16.59
CA ILE A 84 3.53 42.80 15.44
C ILE A 84 2.25 42.87 14.67
N ILE A 85 1.70 44.08 14.41
CA ILE A 85 0.55 44.33 13.57
C ILE A 85 0.99 45.12 12.34
N GLN A 86 0.78 44.57 11.15
CA GLN A 86 1.14 45.18 9.87
C GLN A 86 -0.13 45.47 9.07
N THR A 87 -0.25 46.74 8.59
CA THR A 87 -1.41 47.19 7.78
C THR A 87 -1.02 48.40 6.92
N SER A 88 -1.90 48.83 6.03
CA SER A 88 -1.68 50.02 5.20
C SER A 88 -2.43 51.28 5.68
N TYR A 89 -3.43 51.12 6.55
CA TYR A 89 -4.19 52.22 7.14
C TYR A 89 -4.58 51.88 8.58
N ALA A 90 -4.38 52.82 9.49
CA ALA A 90 -4.80 52.66 10.88
C ALA A 90 -5.14 54.01 11.53
N GLU A 91 -5.95 53.92 12.58
CA GLU A 91 -6.31 55.02 13.48
C GLU A 91 -5.89 54.62 14.90
N PHE A 92 -5.11 55.46 15.57
CA PHE A 92 -4.78 55.32 16.97
C PHE A 92 -5.48 56.43 17.78
N ASN A 93 -6.36 56.02 18.67
CA ASN A 93 -7.05 56.95 19.60
C ASN A 93 -6.29 56.96 20.93
N LYS A 94 -5.59 58.05 21.19
CA LYS A 94 -4.82 58.28 22.42
C LYS A 94 -5.67 58.29 23.72
N LEU A 95 -6.88 58.81 23.65
CA LEU A 95 -7.74 59.01 24.83
C LEU A 95 -8.21 57.68 25.44
N ILE A 96 -8.52 56.71 24.58
CA ILE A 96 -8.97 55.37 24.96
C ILE A 96 -7.92 54.30 24.76
N ASN A 97 -6.71 54.67 24.25
CA ASN A 97 -5.59 53.78 23.96
C ASN A 97 -5.90 52.60 23.06
N VAL A 98 -6.63 52.85 21.97
CA VAL A 98 -7.09 51.84 21.00
C VAL A 98 -6.48 52.12 19.64
N PHE A 99 -5.87 51.09 19.04
CA PHE A 99 -5.42 51.06 17.67
C PHE A 99 -6.45 50.30 16.82
N LYS A 100 -6.86 50.86 15.67
CA LYS A 100 -7.80 50.26 14.73
C LYS A 100 -7.20 50.27 13.34
N SER A 101 -6.99 49.10 12.74
CA SER A 101 -6.67 49.00 11.32
C SER A 101 -7.92 49.02 10.46
N LYS A 102 -7.78 49.36 9.18
CA LYS A 102 -8.82 49.27 8.17
C LYS A 102 -8.32 48.56 6.95
N GLY A 103 -9.01 47.49 6.52
CA GLY A 103 -8.62 46.60 5.43
C GLY A 103 -7.67 45.50 5.88
N PRO A 104 -6.95 44.88 4.93
CA PRO A 104 -6.07 43.75 5.21
C PRO A 104 -5.02 44.04 6.27
N THR A 105 -4.92 43.17 7.24
CA THR A 105 -4.04 43.31 8.40
C THR A 105 -3.40 41.97 8.73
N LYS A 106 -2.08 41.96 8.89
CA LYS A 106 -1.31 40.79 9.30
C LYS A 106 -0.81 40.99 10.74
N ILE A 107 -1.04 40.00 11.59
CA ILE A 107 -0.57 40.01 12.96
C ILE A 107 0.41 38.84 13.13
N ILE A 108 1.56 39.10 13.73
CA ILE A 108 2.54 38.10 14.10
C ILE A 108 2.66 38.12 15.63
N THR A 109 2.19 37.08 16.28
CA THR A 109 2.25 36.99 17.75
C THR A 109 3.69 36.67 18.22
N SER A 110 3.99 37.00 19.47
CA SER A 110 5.28 36.65 20.08
C SER A 110 5.59 35.16 20.06
N GLN A 111 4.55 34.28 20.04
CA GLN A 111 4.69 32.85 19.84
C GLN A 111 4.76 32.41 18.35
N LYS A 112 4.91 33.38 17.42
CA LYS A 112 5.05 33.14 15.96
C LYS A 112 3.79 32.53 15.29
N TYR A 113 2.59 32.74 15.84
CA TYR A 113 1.38 32.54 15.08
C TYR A 113 1.19 33.72 14.11
N VAL A 114 0.79 33.42 12.88
CA VAL A 114 0.50 34.44 11.86
C VAL A 114 -1.01 34.49 11.67
N ILE A 115 -1.62 35.68 11.90
CA ILE A 115 -3.04 35.93 11.75
C ILE A 115 -3.23 36.89 10.57
N GLU A 116 -3.93 36.48 9.55
CA GLU A 116 -4.38 37.30 8.41
C GLU A 116 -5.84 37.63 8.64
N ALA A 117 -6.14 38.91 8.81
CA ALA A 117 -7.45 39.42 9.16
C ALA A 117 -7.76 40.76 8.48
N GLU A 118 -8.98 41.26 8.63
CA GLU A 118 -9.38 42.59 8.23
C GLU A 118 -9.96 43.37 9.40
N ASP A 119 -9.83 44.70 9.39
CA ASP A 119 -10.44 45.61 10.34
C ASP A 119 -10.16 45.22 11.81
N VAL A 120 -8.90 45.11 12.15
CA VAL A 120 -8.43 44.67 13.47
C VAL A 120 -8.50 45.81 14.48
N ILE A 121 -8.95 45.50 15.68
CA ILE A 121 -8.98 46.43 16.83
C ILE A 121 -7.98 45.88 17.87
N PHE A 122 -7.01 46.66 18.24
CA PHE A 122 -6.15 46.40 19.38
C PHE A 122 -6.48 47.40 20.53
N ASP A 123 -7.05 46.88 21.60
CA ASP A 123 -7.28 47.61 22.85
C ASP A 123 -6.06 47.40 23.74
N ASN A 124 -5.22 48.45 23.80
CA ASN A 124 -4.03 48.42 24.62
C ASN A 124 -4.29 48.44 26.12
N LYS A 125 -5.44 48.94 26.56
CA LYS A 125 -5.81 49.00 27.98
C LYS A 125 -6.22 47.60 28.46
N GLU A 126 -7.11 46.96 27.73
CA GLU A 126 -7.60 45.65 28.07
C GLU A 126 -6.69 44.52 27.52
N LYS A 127 -5.67 44.86 26.72
CA LYS A 127 -4.69 43.93 26.13
C LYS A 127 -5.33 42.84 25.23
N PHE A 128 -6.33 43.25 24.40
CA PHE A 128 -7.00 42.38 23.46
C PHE A 128 -6.82 42.83 22.01
N ILE A 129 -6.51 41.89 21.12
CA ILE A 129 -6.53 42.05 19.68
C ILE A 129 -7.74 41.27 19.14
N ASN A 130 -8.63 41.90 18.41
CA ASN A 130 -9.81 41.22 17.87
C ASN A 130 -10.20 41.70 16.47
N SER A 131 -10.93 40.85 15.76
CA SER A 131 -11.66 41.19 14.53
C SER A 131 -12.97 40.40 14.43
N GLN A 132 -14.00 41.06 13.88
CA GLN A 132 -15.30 40.43 13.57
C GLN A 132 -15.36 39.98 12.10
N LYS A 133 -14.25 39.98 11.40
CA LYS A 133 -14.14 39.58 10.01
C LYS A 133 -13.48 38.25 9.86
N LYS A 134 -13.71 37.61 8.69
CA LYS A 134 -13.05 36.35 8.36
C LYS A 134 -11.54 36.46 8.49
N SER A 135 -10.96 35.50 9.15
CA SER A 135 -9.54 35.48 9.47
C SER A 135 -8.93 34.09 9.27
N ILE A 136 -7.64 34.06 8.99
CA ILE A 136 -6.87 32.83 8.87
C ILE A 136 -5.73 32.88 9.87
N VAL A 137 -5.64 31.89 10.74
CA VAL A 137 -4.51 31.74 11.67
C VAL A 137 -3.65 30.58 11.19
N THR A 138 -2.36 30.84 11.05
CA THR A 138 -1.36 29.82 10.72
C THR A 138 -0.46 29.61 11.94
N ASP A 139 -0.33 28.38 12.40
CA ASP A 139 0.54 28.03 13.51
C ASP A 139 1.99 27.72 13.05
N GLN A 140 2.88 27.41 14.00
CA GLN A 140 4.28 27.10 13.75
C GLN A 140 4.50 25.79 12.96
N GLU A 141 3.50 24.90 12.89
CA GLU A 141 3.53 23.64 12.14
C GLU A 141 2.88 23.75 10.75
N ASN A 142 2.47 24.96 10.33
CA ASN A 142 1.72 25.26 9.10
C ASN A 142 0.29 24.71 9.11
N ASN A 143 -0.31 24.42 10.26
CA ASN A 143 -1.75 24.17 10.32
C ASN A 143 -2.51 25.48 10.10
N LYS A 144 -3.61 25.43 9.33
CA LYS A 144 -4.42 26.61 9.03
C LYS A 144 -5.77 26.53 9.73
N ILE A 145 -6.13 27.62 10.40
CA ILE A 145 -7.40 27.77 11.11
C ILE A 145 -8.19 28.87 10.44
N TYR A 146 -9.33 28.55 9.87
CA TYR A 146 -10.25 29.46 9.21
C TYR A 146 -11.37 29.84 10.18
N LEU A 147 -11.61 31.11 10.36
CA LEU A 147 -12.46 31.70 11.38
C LEU A 147 -13.36 32.77 10.80
N GLU A 148 -14.51 33.00 11.41
CA GLU A 148 -15.37 34.13 11.09
C GLU A 148 -15.09 35.36 11.96
N ASN A 149 -14.48 35.16 13.14
CA ASN A 149 -14.09 36.20 14.08
C ASN A 149 -12.96 35.64 14.98
N PHE A 150 -12.29 36.54 15.69
CA PHE A 150 -11.36 36.12 16.74
C PHE A 150 -11.17 37.19 17.82
N SER A 151 -10.73 36.74 18.99
CA SER A 151 -10.22 37.57 20.09
C SER A 151 -8.97 36.93 20.63
N TYR A 152 -7.87 37.67 20.70
CA TYR A 152 -6.57 37.25 21.23
C TYR A 152 -6.18 38.12 22.44
N GLU A 153 -6.05 37.48 23.59
CA GLU A 153 -5.58 38.09 24.83
C GLU A 153 -4.05 38.04 24.88
N THR A 154 -3.40 39.20 24.78
CA THR A 154 -1.94 39.25 24.60
C THR A 154 -1.15 38.93 25.87
N ILE A 155 -1.69 39.14 27.07
CA ILE A 155 -1.04 38.83 28.37
C ILE A 155 -0.98 37.32 28.59
N ASN A 156 -2.15 36.64 28.47
CA ASN A 156 -2.25 35.21 28.75
C ASN A 156 -1.95 34.35 27.52
N ASN A 157 -1.80 34.99 26.35
CA ASN A 157 -1.57 34.32 25.07
C ASN A 157 -2.67 33.33 24.72
N ILE A 158 -3.93 33.75 24.97
CA ILE A 158 -5.12 32.93 24.72
C ILE A 158 -5.88 33.47 23.52
N PHE A 159 -6.04 32.62 22.51
CA PHE A 159 -6.83 32.90 21.33
C PHE A 159 -8.20 32.25 21.44
N LYS A 160 -9.28 32.96 21.08
CA LYS A 160 -10.67 32.51 21.15
C LYS A 160 -11.41 32.82 19.86
N SER A 161 -12.29 31.90 19.44
CA SER A 161 -13.21 32.12 18.33
C SER A 161 -14.52 31.36 18.56
N ILE A 162 -15.63 31.91 18.09
CA ILE A 162 -16.98 31.33 18.17
C ILE A 162 -17.64 31.44 16.79
N GLY A 163 -18.29 30.37 16.34
CA GLY A 163 -18.98 30.31 15.04
C GLY A 163 -18.45 29.14 14.18
N VAL A 164 -18.50 29.32 12.86
CA VAL A 164 -17.99 28.28 11.95
C VAL A 164 -16.48 28.32 11.89
N ILE A 165 -15.87 27.29 12.46
CA ILE A 165 -14.41 27.17 12.56
C ILE A 165 -13.96 25.91 11.85
N ARG A 166 -12.96 26.04 10.96
CA ARG A 166 -12.33 24.93 10.26
C ARG A 166 -10.83 24.95 10.47
N VAL A 167 -10.30 23.88 11.05
CA VAL A 167 -8.85 23.64 11.17
C VAL A 167 -8.42 22.61 10.13
N LYS A 168 -7.37 22.91 9.38
CA LYS A 168 -6.75 22.02 8.42
C LYS A 168 -5.30 21.77 8.84
N ASP A 169 -4.96 20.51 9.15
CA ASP A 169 -3.60 20.15 9.54
C ASP A 169 -2.70 19.86 8.33
N LYS A 170 -1.39 19.73 8.55
CA LYS A 170 -0.37 19.50 7.52
C LYS A 170 -0.53 18.21 6.71
N ILE A 171 -1.34 17.27 7.17
CA ILE A 171 -1.65 16.00 6.47
C ILE A 171 -3.06 16.00 5.88
N ASP A 172 -3.66 17.20 5.73
CA ASP A 172 -4.98 17.44 5.15
C ASP A 172 -6.18 16.87 5.94
N ASN A 173 -6.01 16.52 7.22
CA ASN A 173 -7.19 16.29 8.05
C ASN A 173 -7.94 17.60 8.29
N THR A 174 -9.25 17.53 8.32
CA THR A 174 -10.10 18.67 8.57
C THR A 174 -10.87 18.50 9.87
N TYR A 175 -10.83 19.50 10.75
CA TYR A 175 -11.55 19.54 12.02
C TYR A 175 -12.47 20.75 12.01
N ASN A 176 -13.76 20.54 12.20
CA ASN A 176 -14.76 21.61 12.33
C ASN A 176 -15.16 21.74 13.79
N PHE A 177 -15.36 22.98 14.26
CA PHE A 177 -15.76 23.29 15.62
C PHE A 177 -16.82 24.38 15.63
N SER A 178 -17.58 24.48 16.72
CA SER A 178 -18.47 25.60 17.02
C SER A 178 -17.75 26.68 17.84
N GLN A 179 -16.73 26.30 18.59
CA GLN A 179 -15.96 27.21 19.44
C GLN A 179 -14.56 26.62 19.65
N ILE A 180 -13.52 27.48 19.67
CA ILE A 180 -12.17 27.09 20.02
C ILE A 180 -11.54 28.04 21.04
N TYR A 181 -10.62 27.47 21.81
CA TYR A 181 -9.63 28.15 22.65
C TYR A 181 -8.26 27.61 22.32
N ILE A 182 -7.28 28.50 22.11
CA ILE A 182 -5.90 28.10 21.85
C ILE A 182 -5.01 28.80 22.87
N ASP A 183 -4.36 28.02 23.74
CA ASP A 183 -3.26 28.48 24.53
C ASP A 183 -1.98 28.40 23.68
N THR A 184 -1.53 29.56 23.17
CA THR A 184 -0.41 29.62 22.24
C THR A 184 0.94 29.36 22.92
N ASN A 185 1.05 29.54 24.25
CA ASN A 185 2.24 29.18 25.03
C ASN A 185 2.33 27.67 25.21
N LYS A 186 1.25 27.01 25.63
CA LYS A 186 1.21 25.55 25.82
C LYS A 186 1.03 24.80 24.50
N LYS A 187 0.67 25.49 23.42
CA LYS A 187 0.34 24.91 22.11
C LYS A 187 -0.78 23.88 22.22
N VAL A 188 -1.84 24.22 22.94
CA VAL A 188 -3.02 23.38 23.13
C VAL A 188 -4.21 24.06 22.50
N LEU A 189 -4.92 23.34 21.62
CA LEU A 189 -6.22 23.75 21.10
C LEU A 189 -7.30 22.92 21.79
N LEU A 190 -8.29 23.59 22.35
CA LEU A 190 -9.50 22.99 22.88
C LEU A 190 -10.68 23.48 22.04
N GLY A 191 -11.45 22.55 21.45
CA GLY A 191 -12.64 22.87 20.68
C GLY A 191 -13.86 22.10 21.11
N THR A 192 -15.06 22.66 20.86
CA THR A 192 -16.35 22.05 21.17
C THR A 192 -17.09 21.66 19.89
N ASP A 193 -18.01 20.69 20.01
CA ASP A 193 -18.82 20.14 18.90
C ASP A 193 -17.97 19.71 17.71
N SER A 194 -16.90 18.99 18.01
CA SER A 194 -15.90 18.67 17.01
C SER A 194 -16.38 17.63 15.99
N LYS A 195 -16.06 17.89 14.72
CA LYS A 195 -16.27 16.97 13.59
C LYS A 195 -14.94 16.84 12.86
N ALA A 196 -14.21 15.77 13.12
CA ALA A 196 -12.94 15.47 12.49
C ALA A 196 -13.16 14.58 11.27
N TYR A 197 -12.67 15.01 10.11
CA TYR A 197 -12.63 14.26 8.86
C TYR A 197 -11.17 13.91 8.57
N LEU A 198 -10.87 12.62 8.54
CA LEU A 198 -9.51 12.13 8.40
C LEU A 198 -9.19 11.88 6.92
N ASN A 199 -7.95 12.15 6.53
CA ASN A 199 -7.52 12.03 5.14
C ASN A 199 -7.44 10.55 4.71
N ASP A 200 -8.16 10.17 3.64
CA ASP A 200 -8.23 8.80 3.12
C ASP A 200 -6.87 8.22 2.73
N LYS A 201 -5.95 9.05 2.24
CA LYS A 201 -4.58 8.62 1.87
C LYS A 201 -3.79 8.08 3.06
N THR A 202 -4.03 8.63 4.25
CA THR A 202 -3.38 8.19 5.49
C THR A 202 -3.87 6.81 5.92
N PHE A 203 -5.13 6.48 5.64
CA PHE A 203 -5.75 5.22 6.02
C PHE A 203 -5.57 4.10 5.00
N LYS A 204 -4.99 4.36 3.80
CA LYS A 204 -4.86 3.39 2.69
C LYS A 204 -6.18 2.66 2.38
N ILE A 205 -7.32 3.32 2.60
CA ILE A 205 -8.65 2.75 2.47
C ILE A 205 -9.27 3.21 1.14
N ASN A 206 -10.12 2.36 0.56
CA ASN A 206 -10.81 2.61 -0.71
C ASN A 206 -11.56 3.96 -0.67
N ASN A 207 -11.55 4.72 -1.78
CA ASN A 207 -12.16 6.06 -1.96
C ASN A 207 -13.65 6.18 -1.55
N LYS A 208 -14.32 5.08 -1.22
CA LYS A 208 -15.71 5.05 -0.72
C LYS A 208 -15.85 5.18 0.79
N ASN A 209 -14.75 5.13 1.53
CA ASN A 209 -14.76 5.25 2.98
C ASN A 209 -14.59 6.71 3.39
N ASN A 210 -15.24 7.11 4.46
CA ASN A 210 -15.20 8.45 4.98
C ASN A 210 -14.88 8.40 6.48
N PRO A 211 -13.60 8.20 6.85
CA PRO A 211 -13.19 8.08 8.25
C PRO A 211 -13.42 9.40 8.97
N ARG A 212 -14.26 9.37 10.02
CA ARG A 212 -14.64 10.56 10.77
C ARG A 212 -14.89 10.28 12.24
N ILE A 213 -14.70 11.32 13.04
CA ILE A 213 -14.93 11.31 14.48
C ILE A 213 -15.80 12.52 14.83
N PHE A 214 -16.88 12.28 15.54
CA PHE A 214 -17.67 13.33 16.18
C PHE A 214 -17.43 13.28 17.68
N SER A 215 -17.26 14.42 18.33
CA SER A 215 -17.14 14.49 19.79
C SER A 215 -17.67 15.79 20.35
N ASN A 216 -18.09 15.77 21.63
CA ASN A 216 -18.52 16.97 22.31
C ASN A 216 -17.38 17.97 22.51
N SER A 217 -16.17 17.45 22.78
CA SER A 217 -14.98 18.28 22.83
C SER A 217 -13.76 17.53 22.31
N LEU A 218 -12.81 18.29 21.78
CA LEU A 218 -11.54 17.81 21.26
C LEU A 218 -10.42 18.71 21.80
N GLU A 219 -9.48 18.10 22.49
CA GLU A 219 -8.21 18.70 22.87
C GLU A 219 -7.12 18.21 21.92
N ILE A 220 -6.36 19.11 21.33
CA ILE A 220 -5.24 18.81 20.44
C ILE A 220 -3.98 19.44 21.01
N ASN A 221 -2.95 18.63 21.20
CA ASN A 221 -1.57 19.08 21.42
C ASN A 221 -0.62 18.26 20.57
N LYS A 222 0.70 18.54 20.65
CA LYS A 222 1.72 17.84 19.86
C LYS A 222 1.77 16.34 20.12
N GLU A 223 1.50 15.90 21.34
CA GLU A 223 1.67 14.51 21.77
C GLU A 223 0.40 13.69 21.61
N LYS A 224 -0.76 14.32 21.81
CA LYS A 224 -2.04 13.62 21.88
C LYS A 224 -3.22 14.43 21.35
N LYS A 225 -4.28 13.72 20.96
CA LYS A 225 -5.61 14.25 20.68
C LYS A 225 -6.62 13.50 21.56
N ILE A 226 -7.41 14.25 22.33
CA ILE A 226 -8.40 13.66 23.25
C ILE A 226 -9.81 14.09 22.82
N PHE A 227 -10.60 13.11 22.44
CA PHE A 227 -12.00 13.29 22.05
C PHE A 227 -12.91 12.79 23.18
N LYS A 228 -13.74 13.66 23.74
CA LYS A 228 -14.69 13.29 24.80
C LYS A 228 -16.08 13.05 24.24
N LYS A 229 -16.76 12.00 24.73
CA LYS A 229 -18.06 11.53 24.24
C LYS A 229 -18.03 11.39 22.71
N SER A 230 -17.16 10.52 22.24
CA SER A 230 -16.83 10.39 20.82
C SER A 230 -17.58 9.26 20.12
N VAL A 231 -17.79 9.44 18.82
CA VAL A 231 -18.28 8.42 17.89
C VAL A 231 -17.36 8.38 16.69
N PHE A 232 -16.74 7.24 16.45
CA PHE A 232 -15.85 6.97 15.31
C PHE A 232 -16.52 6.03 14.31
N THR A 233 -16.33 6.29 13.03
CA THR A 233 -16.69 5.37 11.94
C THR A 233 -15.82 5.62 10.71
N ILE A 234 -15.66 4.61 9.87
CA ILE A 234 -15.06 4.72 8.52
C ILE A 234 -16.11 4.63 7.41
N CYS A 235 -17.35 4.24 7.74
CA CYS A 235 -18.41 4.05 6.75
C CYS A 235 -19.07 5.39 6.39
N GLY A 236 -19.50 5.54 5.11
CA GLY A 236 -20.36 6.62 4.67
C GLY A 236 -21.72 6.63 5.41
N PHE A 237 -22.48 7.70 5.27
CA PHE A 237 -23.87 7.72 5.71
C PHE A 237 -24.70 6.77 4.85
N ARG A 238 -25.71 6.15 5.46
CA ARG A 238 -26.74 5.41 4.72
C ARG A 238 -27.67 6.38 3.97
N LYS A 239 -28.49 5.87 3.06
CA LYS A 239 -29.55 6.65 2.41
C LYS A 239 -30.35 7.41 3.47
N ASP A 240 -30.78 8.63 3.15
CA ASP A 240 -31.52 9.54 4.02
C ASP A 240 -30.72 10.00 5.27
N ASP A 241 -29.40 10.17 5.13
CA ASP A 241 -28.49 10.63 6.20
C ASP A 241 -28.56 9.83 7.51
N LYS A 242 -29.02 8.58 7.43
CA LYS A 242 -29.06 7.68 8.60
C LYS A 242 -27.64 7.35 9.07
N CYS A 243 -27.54 7.00 10.35
CA CYS A 243 -26.28 6.58 10.99
C CYS A 243 -25.52 5.53 10.17
N PRO A 244 -24.20 5.52 10.22
CA PRO A 244 -23.38 4.57 9.46
C PRO A 244 -23.69 3.12 9.85
N PRO A 245 -23.40 2.14 8.97
CA PRO A 245 -23.64 0.72 9.25
C PRO A 245 -23.00 0.22 10.54
N TRP A 246 -21.83 0.76 10.89
CA TRP A 246 -21.19 0.49 12.17
C TRP A 246 -20.46 1.73 12.71
N SER A 247 -20.31 1.78 14.02
CA SER A 247 -19.59 2.84 14.73
C SER A 247 -19.02 2.34 16.06
N VAL A 248 -17.98 3.01 16.53
CA VAL A 248 -17.46 2.86 17.90
C VAL A 248 -17.80 4.13 18.67
N GLN A 249 -18.61 4.00 19.70
CA GLN A 249 -18.90 5.06 20.65
C GLN A 249 -18.02 4.89 21.88
N ALA A 250 -17.43 5.96 22.40
CA ALA A 250 -16.60 5.92 23.60
C ALA A 250 -16.84 7.14 24.49
N SER A 251 -16.66 6.98 25.81
CA SER A 251 -16.66 8.11 26.72
C SER A 251 -15.47 9.03 26.51
N GLU A 252 -14.31 8.44 26.20
CA GLU A 252 -13.11 9.13 25.80
C GLU A 252 -12.35 8.30 24.75
N MET A 253 -11.81 8.98 23.75
CA MET A 253 -10.89 8.42 22.78
C MET A 253 -9.61 9.24 22.81
N LEU A 254 -8.49 8.61 23.13
CA LEU A 254 -7.16 9.19 23.17
C LEU A 254 -6.32 8.68 22.00
N HIS A 255 -5.92 9.54 21.09
CA HIS A 255 -4.92 9.26 20.08
C HIS A 255 -3.55 9.75 20.57
N ASP A 256 -2.68 8.81 20.93
CA ASP A 256 -1.29 9.05 21.35
C ASP A 256 -0.40 9.05 20.10
N ASN A 257 0.08 10.22 19.69
CA ASN A 257 0.91 10.40 18.50
C ASN A 257 2.30 9.75 18.65
N ASN A 258 2.85 9.71 19.87
CA ASN A 258 4.17 9.13 20.13
C ASN A 258 4.13 7.60 20.08
N LYS A 259 3.11 7.00 20.69
CA LYS A 259 2.88 5.55 20.69
C LYS A 259 2.18 5.06 19.42
N LYS A 260 1.69 5.99 18.59
CA LYS A 260 0.87 5.69 17.41
C LYS A 260 -0.28 4.70 17.75
N THR A 261 -1.01 5.01 18.81
CA THR A 261 -2.06 4.15 19.36
C THR A 261 -3.29 4.94 19.72
N ILE A 262 -4.44 4.38 19.41
CA ILE A 262 -5.74 4.92 19.79
C ILE A 262 -6.29 4.08 20.94
N TYR A 263 -6.60 4.73 22.06
CA TYR A 263 -7.19 4.15 23.25
C TYR A 263 -8.63 4.61 23.37
N TYR A 264 -9.49 3.73 23.81
CA TYR A 264 -10.91 4.01 24.06
C TYR A 264 -11.28 3.60 25.47
N ASP A 265 -11.99 4.46 26.15
CA ASP A 265 -12.61 4.19 27.45
C ASP A 265 -14.11 3.98 27.27
N ASN A 266 -14.65 2.90 27.85
CA ASN A 266 -16.04 2.50 27.74
C ASN A 266 -16.52 2.44 26.28
N ALA A 267 -15.80 1.69 25.46
CA ALA A 267 -16.10 1.54 24.04
C ALA A 267 -17.33 0.65 23.81
N VAL A 268 -18.28 1.13 23.04
CA VAL A 268 -19.45 0.38 22.56
C VAL A 268 -19.39 0.29 21.05
N ILE A 269 -19.28 -0.91 20.52
CA ILE A 269 -19.41 -1.17 19.10
C ILE A 269 -20.87 -1.30 18.74
N LYS A 270 -21.34 -0.46 17.81
CA LYS A 270 -22.71 -0.48 17.30
C LYS A 270 -22.75 -0.91 15.84
N VAL A 271 -23.73 -1.74 15.52
CA VAL A 271 -24.07 -2.15 14.15
C VAL A 271 -25.51 -1.80 13.90
N TYR A 272 -25.79 -0.96 12.89
CA TYR A 272 -27.11 -0.38 12.62
C TYR A 272 -27.77 0.22 13.87
N ASP A 273 -26.96 0.96 14.67
CA ASP A 273 -27.33 1.61 15.93
C ASP A 273 -27.59 0.67 17.11
N ILE A 274 -27.55 -0.64 16.90
CA ILE A 274 -27.70 -1.64 17.96
C ILE A 274 -26.35 -1.88 18.63
N PRO A 275 -26.22 -1.76 19.98
CA PRO A 275 -24.98 -2.08 20.68
C PRO A 275 -24.75 -3.58 20.66
N ILE A 276 -23.60 -4.01 20.09
CA ILE A 276 -23.26 -5.42 19.95
C ILE A 276 -22.19 -5.85 20.96
N PHE A 277 -21.17 -4.99 21.17
CA PHE A 277 -20.07 -5.28 22.09
C PHE A 277 -19.74 -4.07 22.95
N TYR A 278 -19.39 -4.35 24.22
CA TYR A 278 -18.89 -3.36 25.17
C TYR A 278 -17.50 -3.77 25.66
N PHE A 279 -16.57 -2.81 25.62
CA PHE A 279 -15.21 -2.95 26.12
C PHE A 279 -14.91 -1.82 27.10
N PRO A 280 -14.65 -2.12 28.39
CA PRO A 280 -14.26 -1.09 29.36
C PRO A 280 -13.00 -0.32 28.90
N LYS A 281 -12.05 -1.03 28.32
CA LYS A 281 -10.83 -0.51 27.69
C LYS A 281 -10.61 -1.22 26.38
N LEU A 282 -10.38 -0.45 25.31
CA LEU A 282 -10.03 -0.96 23.99
C LEU A 282 -8.85 -0.14 23.47
N SER A 283 -7.94 -0.77 22.77
CA SER A 283 -6.89 -0.03 22.06
C SER A 283 -6.53 -0.72 20.75
N HIS A 284 -6.17 0.06 19.77
CA HIS A 284 -5.62 -0.44 18.52
C HIS A 284 -4.54 0.50 17.99
N PRO A 285 -3.64 0.01 17.11
CA PRO A 285 -2.65 0.86 16.48
C PRO A 285 -3.33 1.92 15.60
N ASP A 286 -2.68 3.07 15.50
CA ASP A 286 -2.98 4.10 14.52
C ASP A 286 -2.84 3.50 13.09
N PRO A 287 -3.67 3.90 12.13
CA PRO A 287 -3.60 3.41 10.74
C PRO A 287 -2.26 3.63 10.02
N THR A 288 -1.41 4.51 10.53
CA THR A 288 -0.04 4.72 9.99
C THR A 288 0.97 3.66 10.44
N VAL A 289 0.57 2.76 11.34
CA VAL A 289 1.42 1.66 11.81
C VAL A 289 1.21 0.45 10.93
N ASP A 290 2.20 0.10 10.13
CA ASP A 290 2.12 -1.03 9.20
C ASP A 290 2.01 -2.38 9.92
N ARG A 291 2.68 -2.56 11.07
CA ARG A 291 2.72 -3.83 11.80
C ARG A 291 2.80 -3.61 13.32
N ARG A 292 1.90 -4.24 14.06
CA ARG A 292 1.91 -4.21 15.54
C ARG A 292 1.32 -5.50 16.11
N SER A 293 1.93 -5.99 17.19
CA SER A 293 1.42 -7.15 17.93
C SER A 293 0.09 -6.84 18.61
N GLY A 294 -0.82 -7.80 18.57
CA GLY A 294 -2.14 -7.70 19.20
C GLY A 294 -3.10 -8.80 18.76
N PHE A 295 -4.23 -8.88 19.43
CA PHE A 295 -5.31 -9.77 19.04
C PHE A 295 -5.94 -9.29 17.73
N LEU A 296 -6.16 -10.22 16.82
CA LEU A 296 -6.94 -10.01 15.60
C LEU A 296 -8.43 -10.23 15.89
N PRO A 297 -9.32 -9.79 15.01
CA PRO A 297 -10.76 -9.97 15.19
C PRO A 297 -11.10 -11.44 15.46
N PRO A 298 -11.85 -11.72 16.52
CA PRO A 298 -12.28 -13.09 16.80
C PRO A 298 -13.31 -13.54 15.75
N SER A 299 -13.38 -14.85 15.53
CA SER A 299 -14.39 -15.46 14.67
C SER A 299 -15.12 -16.60 15.36
N TYR A 300 -16.40 -16.75 15.02
CA TYR A 300 -17.24 -17.85 15.46
C TYR A 300 -17.48 -18.81 14.30
N THR A 301 -17.43 -20.09 14.58
CA THR A 301 -17.72 -21.16 13.61
C THR A 301 -18.63 -22.19 14.24
N ASP A 302 -19.56 -22.73 13.45
CA ASP A 302 -20.37 -23.88 13.84
C ASP A 302 -20.32 -24.91 12.71
N THR A 303 -19.97 -26.14 13.03
CA THR A 303 -19.81 -27.22 12.07
C THR A 303 -20.41 -28.52 12.62
N LYS A 304 -20.93 -29.35 11.71
CA LYS A 304 -21.46 -30.69 12.08
C LYS A 304 -20.42 -31.56 12.77
N ASN A 305 -19.14 -31.40 12.46
CA ASN A 305 -18.07 -32.25 12.97
C ASN A 305 -17.56 -31.81 14.35
N LEU A 306 -17.42 -30.52 14.58
CA LEU A 306 -16.78 -29.94 15.76
C LEU A 306 -17.76 -29.17 16.65
N GLY A 307 -19.00 -28.93 16.18
CA GLY A 307 -19.97 -28.06 16.85
C GLY A 307 -19.56 -26.59 16.81
N SER A 308 -20.08 -25.86 17.78
CA SER A 308 -19.78 -24.43 17.95
C SER A 308 -18.36 -24.20 18.44
N GLY A 309 -17.68 -23.25 17.83
CA GLY A 309 -16.29 -22.91 18.18
C GLY A 309 -16.01 -21.42 18.05
N PHE A 310 -15.03 -20.98 18.82
CA PHE A 310 -14.54 -19.61 18.88
C PHE A 310 -13.06 -19.60 18.58
N SER A 311 -12.65 -18.72 17.66
CA SER A 311 -11.25 -18.54 17.27
C SER A 311 -10.77 -17.16 17.69
N LEU A 312 -9.63 -17.11 18.37
CA LEU A 312 -8.99 -15.87 18.81
C LEU A 312 -7.53 -15.84 18.34
N PRO A 313 -7.24 -15.24 17.19
CA PRO A 313 -5.88 -15.12 16.70
C PRO A 313 -5.12 -14.01 17.45
N TYR A 314 -3.85 -14.26 17.74
CA TYR A 314 -2.90 -13.26 18.22
C TYR A 314 -1.78 -13.09 17.22
N TYR A 315 -1.62 -11.89 16.69
CA TYR A 315 -0.53 -11.53 15.79
C TYR A 315 0.64 -10.98 16.60
N TRP A 316 1.81 -11.57 16.43
CA TRP A 316 3.04 -11.15 17.06
C TRP A 316 4.02 -10.60 16.01
N ALA A 317 4.15 -9.28 15.91
CA ALA A 317 5.18 -8.61 15.12
C ALA A 317 6.52 -8.71 15.88
N ILE A 318 7.26 -9.79 15.65
CA ILE A 318 8.52 -10.08 16.35
C ILE A 318 9.58 -9.04 15.97
N ASN A 319 9.67 -8.73 14.66
CA ASN A 319 10.55 -7.70 14.12
C ASN A 319 9.97 -7.19 12.79
N LYS A 320 10.65 -6.25 12.10
CA LYS A 320 10.22 -5.72 10.80
C LYS A 320 10.17 -6.78 9.71
N ASP A 321 11.04 -7.78 9.81
CA ASP A 321 11.24 -8.85 8.84
C ASP A 321 10.55 -10.17 9.20
N LYS A 322 9.97 -10.30 10.41
CA LYS A 322 9.37 -11.55 10.87
C LYS A 322 8.18 -11.37 11.80
N ASP A 323 7.23 -12.26 11.69
CA ASP A 323 6.04 -12.33 12.54
C ASP A 323 5.56 -13.76 12.77
N LEU A 324 4.71 -13.90 13.77
CA LEU A 324 4.00 -15.13 14.12
C LEU A 324 2.54 -14.80 14.39
N THR A 325 1.63 -15.50 13.73
CA THR A 325 0.21 -15.48 14.09
C THR A 325 -0.13 -16.79 14.77
N PHE A 326 -0.56 -16.73 16.03
CA PHE A 326 -0.99 -17.88 16.79
C PHE A 326 -2.50 -17.84 16.96
N THR A 327 -3.21 -18.91 16.54
CA THR A 327 -4.67 -18.98 16.55
C THR A 327 -5.14 -20.13 17.43
N ASN A 328 -5.82 -19.80 18.52
CA ASN A 328 -6.52 -20.78 19.36
C ASN A 328 -7.95 -20.92 18.87
N LYS A 329 -8.34 -22.12 18.42
CA LYS A 329 -9.72 -22.49 18.13
C LYS A 329 -10.26 -23.36 19.27
N ILE A 330 -11.15 -22.82 20.06
CA ILE A 330 -11.75 -23.48 21.20
C ILE A 330 -13.15 -23.93 20.80
N PHE A 331 -13.41 -25.25 20.93
CA PHE A 331 -14.71 -25.85 20.63
C PHE A 331 -15.45 -26.16 21.93
N VAL A 332 -16.76 -26.00 21.93
CA VAL A 332 -17.58 -26.24 23.15
C VAL A 332 -17.51 -27.70 23.60
N ASN A 333 -17.59 -28.62 22.64
CA ASN A 333 -17.70 -30.05 22.95
C ASN A 333 -16.50 -30.90 22.53
N GLU A 334 -15.50 -30.30 21.86
CA GLU A 334 -14.32 -31.01 21.34
C GLU A 334 -13.02 -30.40 21.87
N ASN A 335 -11.90 -31.10 21.65
CA ASN A 335 -10.58 -30.61 22.03
C ASN A 335 -10.20 -29.37 21.24
N PRO A 336 -9.42 -28.44 21.83
CA PRO A 336 -8.99 -27.24 21.11
C PRO A 336 -8.01 -27.58 19.97
N LEU A 337 -7.99 -26.70 18.98
CA LEU A 337 -7.01 -26.72 17.89
C LEU A 337 -6.11 -25.48 17.99
N PHE A 338 -4.81 -25.69 18.03
CA PHE A 338 -3.78 -24.66 18.04
C PHE A 338 -3.15 -24.58 16.66
N LEU A 339 -3.12 -23.38 16.08
CA LEU A 339 -2.52 -23.10 14.78
C LEU A 339 -1.47 -22.01 14.93
N GLY A 340 -0.36 -22.14 14.22
CA GLY A 340 0.69 -21.15 14.16
C GLY A 340 1.10 -20.89 12.72
N GLN A 341 1.23 -19.62 12.36
CA GLN A 341 1.75 -19.18 11.06
C GLN A 341 2.96 -18.28 11.32
N TYR A 342 4.15 -18.75 10.97
CA TYR A 342 5.39 -17.96 11.05
C TYR A 342 5.84 -17.53 9.68
N ARG A 343 6.20 -16.25 9.55
CA ARG A 343 6.71 -15.66 8.31
C ARG A 343 8.00 -14.90 8.60
N GLN A 344 8.99 -15.08 7.73
CA GLN A 344 10.24 -14.33 7.82
C GLN A 344 10.74 -13.99 6.41
N ALA A 345 10.96 -12.70 6.18
CA ALA A 345 11.63 -12.18 5.00
C ALA A 345 13.11 -11.96 5.32
N PHE A 346 13.99 -12.52 4.50
CA PHE A 346 15.42 -12.25 4.51
C PHE A 346 15.76 -11.34 3.32
N LYS A 347 17.01 -10.93 3.18
CA LYS A 347 17.43 -10.02 2.10
C LYS A 347 17.04 -10.51 0.69
N ASP A 348 17.22 -11.82 0.42
CA ASP A 348 16.96 -12.44 -0.88
C ASP A 348 16.20 -13.78 -0.74
N SER A 349 15.50 -13.99 0.37
CA SER A 349 14.71 -15.20 0.63
C SER A 349 13.55 -14.95 1.57
N ASP A 350 12.51 -15.78 1.42
CA ASP A 350 11.29 -15.77 2.22
C ASP A 350 11.02 -17.16 2.79
N LEU A 351 10.65 -17.19 4.07
CA LEU A 351 10.25 -18.40 4.79
C LEU A 351 8.83 -18.23 5.33
N ASN A 352 7.94 -19.15 4.97
CA ASN A 352 6.62 -19.28 5.53
C ASN A 352 6.47 -20.67 6.14
N LEU A 353 6.02 -20.73 7.39
CA LEU A 353 5.76 -21.97 8.12
C LEU A 353 4.32 -21.94 8.65
N ASP A 354 3.59 -23.01 8.42
CA ASP A 354 2.30 -23.28 9.05
C ASP A 354 2.41 -24.57 9.88
N PHE A 355 1.94 -24.53 11.08
CA PHE A 355 1.89 -25.70 11.94
C PHE A 355 0.60 -25.71 12.77
N GLY A 356 0.16 -26.89 13.13
CA GLY A 356 -1.03 -27.03 13.96
C GLY A 356 -1.01 -28.31 14.76
N TYR A 357 -1.73 -28.28 15.88
CA TYR A 357 -1.84 -29.40 16.80
C TYR A 357 -3.22 -29.44 17.49
N THR A 358 -3.75 -30.63 17.63
CA THR A 358 -4.93 -30.93 18.45
C THR A 358 -4.86 -32.38 18.95
N ASP A 359 -5.45 -32.65 20.11
CA ASP A 359 -5.60 -34.00 20.65
C ASP A 359 -6.79 -34.78 20.04
N GLY A 360 -7.25 -34.32 18.84
CA GLY A 360 -8.32 -34.94 18.09
C GLY A 360 -9.70 -34.78 18.73
N TYR A 361 -10.55 -35.79 18.54
CA TYR A 361 -11.91 -35.77 19.11
C TYR A 361 -11.94 -36.35 20.51
N LYS A 362 -12.79 -35.84 21.41
CA LYS A 362 -12.98 -36.35 22.76
C LYS A 362 -13.58 -37.75 22.80
N LYS A 363 -14.36 -38.12 21.79
CA LYS A 363 -15.01 -39.44 21.70
C LYS A 363 -14.72 -40.05 20.32
N ASN A 364 -14.31 -41.31 20.34
CA ASN A 364 -14.12 -42.11 19.12
C ASN A 364 -15.45 -42.55 18.54
N THR A 365 -15.58 -42.39 17.21
CA THR A 365 -16.64 -42.93 16.36
C THR A 365 -16.01 -43.51 15.09
N ALA A 366 -16.77 -44.14 14.23
CA ALA A 366 -16.27 -44.67 12.94
C ALA A 366 -15.54 -43.64 12.09
N THR A 367 -15.91 -42.38 12.21
CA THR A 367 -15.33 -41.26 11.39
C THR A 367 -14.54 -40.24 12.20
N LYS A 368 -14.67 -40.24 13.54
CA LYS A 368 -14.02 -39.29 14.42
C LYS A 368 -13.07 -40.06 15.34
N THR A 369 -11.79 -39.76 15.30
CA THR A 369 -10.75 -40.41 16.08
C THR A 369 -10.13 -39.46 17.10
N SER A 370 -9.92 -39.94 18.32
CA SER A 370 -9.07 -39.28 19.32
C SER A 370 -7.59 -39.43 18.96
N GLY A 371 -6.75 -38.79 19.72
CA GLY A 371 -5.29 -38.84 19.59
C GLY A 371 -4.74 -37.73 18.72
N ASP A 372 -3.44 -37.53 18.84
CA ASP A 372 -2.69 -36.42 18.28
C ASP A 372 -2.89 -36.27 16.80
N LYS A 373 -3.26 -35.05 16.40
CA LYS A 373 -3.32 -34.62 14.99
C LYS A 373 -2.55 -33.34 14.82
N SER A 374 -1.70 -33.35 13.82
CA SER A 374 -0.79 -32.24 13.57
C SER A 374 -0.51 -32.07 12.09
N HIS A 375 0.01 -30.92 11.74
CA HIS A 375 0.58 -30.65 10.43
C HIS A 375 1.81 -29.73 10.55
N LEU A 376 2.67 -29.82 9.55
CA LEU A 376 3.75 -28.87 9.30
C LEU A 376 3.84 -28.61 7.80
N PHE A 377 3.65 -27.35 7.42
CA PHE A 377 3.81 -26.88 6.06
C PHE A 377 4.91 -25.83 6.03
N THR A 378 5.75 -25.91 5.00
CA THR A 378 6.86 -24.98 4.81
C THR A 378 6.89 -24.53 3.35
N ASN A 379 7.15 -23.27 3.13
CA ASN A 379 7.55 -22.74 1.85
C ASN A 379 8.74 -21.80 2.05
N PHE A 380 9.90 -22.22 1.55
CA PHE A 380 11.12 -21.43 1.56
C PHE A 380 11.54 -21.15 0.13
N VAL A 381 11.73 -19.86 -0.19
CA VAL A 381 12.18 -19.41 -1.51
C VAL A 381 13.40 -18.53 -1.31
N LYS A 382 14.49 -18.86 -2.05
CA LYS A 382 15.71 -18.06 -2.07
C LYS A 382 16.09 -17.73 -3.50
N ASN A 383 16.29 -16.44 -3.79
CA ASN A 383 16.73 -15.94 -5.08
C ASN A 383 18.21 -15.54 -4.99
N PHE A 384 19.00 -15.99 -5.97
CA PHE A 384 20.40 -15.62 -6.09
C PHE A 384 20.58 -14.69 -7.29
N LYS A 385 21.29 -13.60 -7.10
CA LYS A 385 21.62 -12.64 -8.16
C LYS A 385 23.10 -12.67 -8.41
N PHE A 386 23.50 -12.90 -9.65
CA PHE A 386 24.88 -12.92 -10.08
C PHE A 386 25.22 -11.66 -10.88
N LYS A 387 26.52 -11.34 -10.99
CA LYS A 387 26.98 -10.12 -11.68
C LYS A 387 26.71 -10.10 -13.20
N ASN A 388 26.52 -11.27 -13.82
CA ASN A 388 26.41 -11.43 -15.28
C ASN A 388 24.98 -11.68 -15.74
N ASN A 389 23.99 -10.94 -15.23
CA ASN A 389 22.57 -11.13 -15.55
C ASN A 389 22.01 -12.54 -15.26
N SER A 390 22.80 -13.46 -14.74
CA SER A 390 22.33 -14.80 -14.37
C SER A 390 21.43 -14.73 -13.15
N LYS A 391 20.39 -15.56 -13.15
CA LYS A 391 19.42 -15.68 -12.05
C LYS A 391 19.39 -17.14 -11.59
N SER A 392 19.21 -17.35 -10.31
CA SER A 392 18.97 -18.66 -9.75
C SER A 392 17.95 -18.58 -8.63
N SER A 393 17.13 -19.60 -8.48
CA SER A 393 16.23 -19.73 -7.38
C SER A 393 16.26 -21.13 -6.77
N LEU A 394 16.14 -21.18 -5.45
CA LEU A 394 15.92 -22.41 -4.67
C LEU A 394 14.58 -22.29 -3.98
N LYS A 395 13.71 -23.27 -4.20
CA LYS A 395 12.43 -23.39 -3.50
C LYS A 395 12.36 -24.72 -2.78
N ILE A 396 11.99 -24.70 -1.51
CA ILE A 396 11.75 -25.89 -0.69
C ILE A 396 10.31 -25.81 -0.18
N LYS A 397 9.52 -26.83 -0.48
CA LYS A 397 8.15 -26.97 -0.05
C LYS A 397 8.03 -28.27 0.74
N THR A 398 7.45 -28.20 1.93
CA THR A 398 7.05 -29.39 2.69
C THR A 398 5.61 -29.30 3.11
N GLN A 399 4.89 -30.42 2.98
CA GLN A 399 3.50 -30.53 3.39
C GLN A 399 3.32 -31.91 4.05
N THR A 400 3.18 -31.93 5.36
CA THR A 400 2.99 -33.17 6.13
C THR A 400 1.80 -33.05 7.04
N VAL A 401 1.01 -34.11 7.14
CA VAL A 401 -0.10 -34.26 8.07
C VAL A 401 0.00 -35.59 8.80
N SER A 402 -0.41 -35.63 10.05
CA SER A 402 -0.43 -36.88 10.83
C SER A 402 -1.63 -37.77 10.50
N ASN A 403 -2.64 -37.24 9.77
CA ASN A 403 -3.88 -37.98 9.45
C ASN A 403 -4.54 -37.40 8.19
N ASP A 404 -4.91 -38.28 7.25
CA ASP A 404 -5.45 -37.92 5.94
C ASP A 404 -6.74 -37.09 5.99
N LYS A 405 -7.55 -37.25 7.02
CA LYS A 405 -8.83 -36.52 7.19
C LYS A 405 -8.69 -35.21 7.94
N TYR A 406 -7.52 -34.95 8.53
CA TYR A 406 -7.29 -33.84 9.46
C TYR A 406 -7.62 -32.47 8.85
N LEU A 407 -7.14 -32.18 7.65
CA LEU A 407 -7.38 -30.90 6.97
C LEU A 407 -8.89 -30.66 6.73
N LYS A 408 -9.60 -31.64 6.20
CA LYS A 408 -11.04 -31.56 5.89
C LYS A 408 -11.89 -31.46 7.16
N LEU A 409 -11.57 -32.23 8.20
CA LEU A 409 -12.34 -32.26 9.42
C LEU A 409 -12.27 -30.96 10.20
N TYR A 410 -11.07 -30.36 10.29
CA TYR A 410 -10.84 -29.11 11.01
C TYR A 410 -10.94 -27.88 10.11
N ARG A 411 -11.20 -28.03 8.80
CA ARG A 411 -11.29 -26.97 7.78
C ARG A 411 -10.09 -26.04 7.87
N ILE A 412 -8.89 -26.65 7.80
CA ILE A 412 -7.64 -25.91 7.88
C ILE A 412 -7.39 -25.24 6.53
N LYS A 413 -7.37 -23.92 6.54
CA LYS A 413 -7.06 -23.09 5.38
C LYS A 413 -6.06 -22.02 5.77
N THR A 414 -4.95 -21.98 5.04
CA THR A 414 -3.85 -21.04 5.24
C THR A 414 -3.36 -20.54 3.88
N ASP A 415 -2.32 -19.74 3.86
CA ASP A 415 -1.67 -19.31 2.62
C ASP A 415 -0.93 -20.47 1.93
N LEU A 416 -0.62 -21.57 2.66
CA LEU A 416 0.14 -22.72 2.16
C LEU A 416 -0.72 -23.92 1.80
N ILE A 417 -1.98 -24.00 2.26
CA ILE A 417 -2.85 -25.14 2.03
C ILE A 417 -4.34 -24.76 2.07
N ASP A 418 -5.15 -25.43 1.24
CA ASP A 418 -6.60 -25.45 1.36
C ASP A 418 -7.04 -26.84 1.82
N TYR A 419 -8.03 -26.94 2.71
CA TYR A 419 -8.55 -28.20 3.25
C TYR A 419 -9.19 -29.12 2.18
N ASN A 420 -9.42 -28.61 0.96
CA ASN A 420 -9.91 -29.39 -0.17
C ASN A 420 -8.78 -30.07 -0.96
N GLU A 421 -7.51 -29.75 -0.68
CA GLU A 421 -6.38 -30.42 -1.32
C GLU A 421 -6.42 -31.92 -1.06
N GLU A 422 -6.24 -32.69 -2.11
CA GLU A 422 -6.24 -34.16 -2.06
C GLU A 422 -4.84 -34.75 -2.17
N VAL A 423 -3.86 -33.94 -2.54
CA VAL A 423 -2.45 -34.34 -2.71
C VAL A 423 -1.56 -33.35 -1.99
N LEU A 424 -0.68 -33.83 -1.12
CA LEU A 424 0.37 -33.05 -0.49
C LEU A 424 1.66 -33.18 -1.30
N GLU A 425 2.41 -32.09 -1.42
CA GLU A 425 3.67 -32.03 -2.17
C GLU A 425 4.82 -31.68 -1.23
N ASN A 426 5.87 -32.50 -1.29
CA ASN A 426 7.15 -32.22 -0.67
C ASN A 426 8.20 -32.09 -1.80
N SER A 427 8.76 -30.92 -2.00
CA SER A 427 9.66 -30.70 -3.14
C SER A 427 10.88 -29.83 -2.81
N ILE A 428 11.93 -30.05 -3.58
CA ILE A 428 13.11 -29.19 -3.68
C ILE A 428 13.28 -28.85 -5.15
N ASP A 429 13.13 -27.56 -5.47
CA ASP A 429 13.26 -27.03 -6.82
C ASP A 429 14.47 -26.10 -6.86
N PHE A 430 15.33 -26.28 -7.82
CA PHE A 430 16.46 -25.38 -8.09
C PHE A 430 16.47 -25.01 -9.57
N THR A 431 16.55 -23.72 -9.87
CA THR A 431 16.68 -23.21 -11.22
C THR A 431 17.88 -22.30 -11.34
N PHE A 432 18.57 -22.39 -12.45
CA PHE A 432 19.62 -21.47 -12.87
C PHE A 432 19.39 -21.05 -14.30
N GLU A 433 19.46 -19.76 -14.59
CA GLU A 433 19.24 -19.17 -15.91
C GLU A 433 20.33 -18.14 -16.21
N SER A 434 20.90 -18.25 -17.39
CA SER A 434 21.80 -17.27 -18.00
C SER A 434 21.44 -17.08 -19.48
N ASP A 435 22.16 -16.21 -20.19
CA ASP A 435 21.85 -15.89 -21.59
C ASP A 435 21.85 -17.12 -22.53
N ASP A 436 22.65 -18.15 -22.21
CA ASP A 436 22.87 -19.33 -23.06
C ASP A 436 22.58 -20.66 -22.35
N LEU A 437 22.19 -20.64 -21.08
CA LEU A 437 22.02 -21.86 -20.28
C LEU A 437 20.81 -21.72 -19.34
N PHE A 438 19.90 -22.67 -19.44
CA PHE A 438 18.91 -22.97 -18.41
C PHE A 438 19.24 -24.33 -17.77
N PHE A 439 19.22 -24.37 -16.44
CA PHE A 439 19.33 -25.62 -15.66
C PHE A 439 18.19 -25.64 -14.64
N GLY A 440 17.38 -26.68 -14.68
CA GLY A 440 16.32 -26.99 -13.73
C GLY A 440 16.57 -28.32 -13.03
N PHE A 441 16.36 -28.34 -11.73
CA PHE A 441 16.37 -29.54 -10.89
C PHE A 441 15.12 -29.54 -10.04
N ASN A 442 14.34 -30.61 -10.08
CA ASN A 442 13.23 -30.89 -9.19
C ASN A 442 13.42 -32.27 -8.55
N SER A 443 13.11 -32.34 -7.27
CA SER A 443 12.98 -33.61 -6.55
C SER A 443 11.75 -33.53 -5.67
N SER A 444 10.77 -34.37 -5.91
CA SER A 444 9.45 -34.28 -5.23
C SER A 444 8.91 -35.61 -4.82
N ALA A 445 8.15 -35.58 -3.71
CA ALA A 445 7.33 -36.67 -3.21
C ALA A 445 5.89 -36.16 -3.00
N HIS A 446 4.95 -36.85 -3.57
CA HIS A 446 3.52 -36.55 -3.50
C HIS A 446 2.80 -37.59 -2.64
N GLU A 447 1.96 -37.12 -1.69
CA GLU A 447 1.17 -37.98 -0.82
C GLU A 447 -0.33 -37.74 -1.07
N THR A 448 -1.08 -38.77 -1.50
CA THR A 448 -2.53 -38.64 -1.65
C THR A 448 -3.23 -38.83 -0.31
N LEU A 449 -4.22 -37.95 -0.05
CA LEU A 449 -5.10 -38.00 1.12
C LEU A 449 -6.42 -38.74 0.86
N LYS A 450 -6.54 -39.45 -0.26
CA LYS A 450 -7.74 -40.23 -0.60
C LYS A 450 -7.83 -41.51 0.22
N GLU A 451 -8.94 -41.72 0.91
CA GLU A 451 -9.13 -42.83 1.86
C GLU A 451 -8.99 -44.26 1.31
N SER A 452 -9.28 -44.44 0.02
CA SER A 452 -9.33 -45.76 -0.62
C SER A 452 -8.21 -46.02 -1.60
N TYR A 453 -7.15 -45.22 -1.58
CA TYR A 453 -6.05 -45.33 -2.53
C TYR A 453 -4.93 -46.23 -1.97
N ASN A 454 -4.61 -47.30 -2.69
CA ASN A 454 -3.60 -48.27 -2.27
C ASN A 454 -2.18 -47.76 -2.43
N ASP A 455 -1.94 -46.88 -3.42
CA ASP A 455 -0.64 -46.24 -3.68
C ASP A 455 -0.65 -44.80 -3.17
N LYS A 456 -0.23 -44.68 -1.92
CA LYS A 456 -0.29 -43.39 -1.19
C LYS A 456 0.75 -42.40 -1.68
N TYR A 457 1.87 -42.87 -2.17
CA TYR A 457 3.03 -42.03 -2.48
C TYR A 457 3.48 -42.16 -3.94
N GLU A 458 3.82 -41.02 -4.49
CA GLU A 458 4.41 -40.86 -5.81
C GLU A 458 5.73 -40.08 -5.68
N TYR A 459 6.80 -40.52 -6.36
CA TYR A 459 8.12 -39.93 -6.25
C TYR A 459 8.68 -39.58 -7.61
N ILE A 460 9.18 -38.34 -7.73
CA ILE A 460 9.98 -37.86 -8.85
C ILE A 460 11.36 -37.53 -8.30
N LEU A 461 12.36 -38.43 -8.54
CA LEU A 461 13.64 -38.41 -7.84
C LEU A 461 14.81 -38.77 -8.77
N PRO A 462 15.42 -37.83 -9.48
CA PRO A 462 15.06 -36.45 -9.74
C PRO A 462 14.39 -36.24 -11.11
N GLU A 463 13.94 -35.01 -11.36
CA GLU A 463 13.74 -34.44 -12.69
C GLU A 463 14.82 -33.37 -12.93
N ILE A 464 15.54 -33.46 -14.03
CA ILE A 464 16.57 -32.50 -14.43
C ILE A 464 16.31 -32.03 -15.85
N THR A 465 16.26 -30.72 -16.06
CA THR A 465 16.21 -30.10 -17.38
C THR A 465 17.48 -29.26 -17.59
N LEU A 466 18.18 -29.51 -18.68
CA LEU A 466 19.28 -28.69 -19.15
C LEU A 466 18.93 -28.19 -20.55
N ASP A 467 18.97 -26.89 -20.76
CA ASP A 467 18.83 -26.28 -22.10
C ASP A 467 20.04 -25.37 -22.31
N LYS A 468 20.85 -25.70 -23.34
CA LYS A 468 22.10 -25.01 -23.62
C LYS A 468 22.19 -24.63 -25.08
N ASN A 469 22.36 -23.34 -25.35
CA ASN A 469 22.75 -22.89 -26.67
C ASN A 469 24.26 -23.19 -26.87
N LEU A 470 24.55 -24.17 -27.73
CA LEU A 470 25.92 -24.63 -27.98
C LEU A 470 26.65 -23.73 -28.96
N ILE A 471 25.96 -23.30 -30.02
CA ILE A 471 26.50 -22.49 -31.10
C ILE A 471 25.46 -21.53 -31.57
N ASN A 472 25.82 -20.26 -31.64
CA ASN A 472 25.01 -19.23 -32.28
C ASN A 472 25.95 -18.38 -33.16
N ASN A 473 25.98 -18.66 -34.44
CA ASN A 473 26.78 -17.85 -35.36
C ASN A 473 26.10 -17.71 -36.74
N ASN A 474 26.52 -16.71 -37.48
CA ASN A 474 25.93 -16.33 -38.74
C ASN A 474 26.26 -17.29 -39.92
N VAL A 475 27.12 -18.27 -39.74
CA VAL A 475 27.52 -19.20 -40.80
C VAL A 475 26.78 -20.53 -40.68
N ILE A 476 26.84 -21.12 -39.47
CA ILE A 476 26.27 -22.46 -39.20
C ILE A 476 24.82 -22.36 -38.69
N GLY A 477 24.43 -21.19 -38.19
CA GLY A 477 23.13 -20.98 -37.54
C GLY A 477 23.17 -21.24 -36.02
N ASN A 478 22.08 -21.72 -35.46
CA ASN A 478 21.90 -21.97 -34.04
C ASN A 478 21.81 -23.47 -33.74
N ILE A 479 22.59 -23.95 -32.78
CA ILE A 479 22.54 -25.34 -32.28
C ILE A 479 22.23 -25.32 -30.79
N ASN A 480 21.10 -25.89 -30.39
CA ASN A 480 20.66 -26.07 -29.03
C ASN A 480 20.79 -27.55 -28.62
N LEU A 481 21.17 -27.76 -27.38
CA LEU A 481 21.07 -29.04 -26.67
C LEU A 481 20.07 -28.92 -25.57
N GLN A 482 19.03 -29.76 -25.59
CA GLN A 482 18.11 -29.94 -24.47
C GLN A 482 18.30 -31.36 -23.92
N THR A 483 18.53 -31.47 -22.62
CA THR A 483 18.64 -32.74 -21.90
C THR A 483 17.58 -32.82 -20.82
N ASN A 484 16.77 -33.87 -20.81
CA ASN A 484 15.79 -34.14 -19.79
C ASN A 484 16.06 -35.49 -19.14
N LEU A 485 16.30 -35.47 -17.83
CA LEU A 485 16.34 -36.67 -16.98
C LEU A 485 15.12 -36.70 -16.11
N ASN A 486 14.35 -37.78 -16.15
CA ASN A 486 13.20 -37.99 -15.29
C ASN A 486 13.20 -39.40 -14.71
N ILE A 487 13.19 -39.50 -13.38
CA ILE A 487 13.05 -40.75 -12.64
C ILE A 487 11.77 -40.68 -11.82
N HIS A 488 10.78 -41.47 -12.22
CA HIS A 488 9.43 -41.42 -11.68
C HIS A 488 8.98 -42.79 -11.16
N ASN A 489 8.57 -42.86 -9.90
CA ASN A 489 7.95 -44.05 -9.28
C ASN A 489 6.52 -43.67 -8.91
N TYR A 490 5.56 -44.37 -9.47
CA TYR A 490 4.14 -44.09 -9.31
C TYR A 490 3.30 -45.36 -9.45
N ASP A 491 2.06 -45.29 -9.10
CA ASP A 491 1.13 -46.40 -9.08
C ASP A 491 1.79 -47.71 -8.57
N THR A 492 1.08 -48.75 -8.29
CA THR A 492 1.64 -49.96 -7.73
C THR A 492 2.80 -50.51 -8.56
N ASN A 493 4.04 -50.25 -8.15
CA ASN A 493 5.30 -50.74 -8.76
C ASN A 493 5.56 -50.29 -10.21
N LYS A 494 5.04 -49.17 -10.66
CA LYS A 494 5.46 -48.57 -11.93
C LYS A 494 6.70 -47.72 -11.70
N THR A 495 7.70 -47.92 -12.53
CA THR A 495 8.93 -47.11 -12.54
C THR A 495 9.29 -46.71 -13.95
N SER A 496 9.54 -45.43 -14.17
CA SER A 496 10.08 -44.91 -15.40
C SER A 496 11.37 -44.13 -15.15
N LYS A 497 12.41 -44.41 -15.90
CA LYS A 497 13.64 -43.65 -15.92
C LYS A 497 13.91 -43.27 -17.36
N PHE A 498 13.96 -42.01 -17.65
CA PHE A 498 14.22 -41.48 -18.98
C PHE A 498 15.39 -40.50 -18.93
N LEU A 499 16.29 -40.63 -19.87
CA LEU A 499 17.28 -39.64 -20.23
C LEU A 499 17.11 -39.31 -21.70
N VAL A 500 16.64 -38.14 -22.01
CA VAL A 500 16.39 -37.69 -23.37
C VAL A 500 17.30 -36.53 -23.69
N ASN A 501 18.02 -36.65 -24.83
CA ASN A 501 18.86 -35.59 -25.36
C ASN A 501 18.32 -35.18 -26.72
N ASP A 502 18.00 -33.92 -26.88
CA ASP A 502 17.57 -33.28 -28.13
C ASP A 502 18.68 -32.33 -28.60
N PHE A 503 19.10 -32.50 -29.83
CA PHE A 503 19.98 -31.58 -30.55
C PHE A 503 19.14 -30.92 -31.66
N ASP A 504 18.86 -29.66 -31.53
CA ASP A 504 18.09 -28.87 -32.49
C ASP A 504 19.04 -27.96 -33.27
N TRP A 505 19.04 -28.09 -34.57
CA TRP A 505 19.86 -27.29 -35.46
C TRP A 505 18.98 -26.46 -36.38
N ASN A 506 19.04 -25.15 -36.21
CA ASN A 506 18.44 -24.15 -37.08
C ASN A 506 19.54 -23.52 -37.92
N PHE A 507 19.67 -23.98 -39.15
CA PHE A 507 20.68 -23.44 -40.06
C PHE A 507 20.40 -21.98 -40.41
N LYS A 508 21.39 -21.27 -40.92
CA LYS A 508 21.28 -19.89 -41.38
C LYS A 508 20.11 -19.73 -42.37
N GLU A 509 19.38 -18.65 -42.23
CA GLU A 509 18.32 -18.24 -43.19
C GLU A 509 18.93 -17.76 -44.51
N PHE A 510 18.39 -18.26 -45.61
CA PHE A 510 18.69 -17.81 -46.97
C PHE A 510 17.57 -16.84 -47.39
N ASN A 511 17.85 -15.55 -47.36
CA ASN A 511 16.91 -14.53 -47.80
C ASN A 511 17.10 -14.29 -49.31
N LEU A 512 16.14 -14.72 -50.10
CA LEU A 512 16.12 -14.49 -51.53
C LEU A 512 15.58 -13.09 -51.86
N SER A 513 16.05 -12.49 -52.93
CA SER A 513 15.73 -11.08 -53.31
C SER A 513 14.26 -10.81 -53.54
N ASN A 514 13.44 -11.82 -53.64
CA ASN A 514 11.97 -11.73 -53.88
C ASN A 514 11.15 -11.84 -52.56
N GLY A 515 11.78 -11.81 -51.37
CA GLY A 515 11.08 -11.90 -50.08
C GLY A 515 10.84 -13.32 -49.57
N LEU A 516 11.35 -14.34 -50.27
CA LEU A 516 11.31 -15.72 -49.84
C LEU A 516 12.45 -16.00 -48.85
N ASN A 517 12.10 -16.42 -47.66
CA ASN A 517 13.03 -16.88 -46.64
C ASN A 517 13.02 -18.42 -46.58
N SER A 518 14.19 -19.01 -46.71
CA SER A 518 14.34 -20.49 -46.66
C SER A 518 15.29 -20.86 -45.51
N LYS A 519 14.92 -21.87 -44.74
CA LYS A 519 15.66 -22.34 -43.57
C LYS A 519 15.73 -23.85 -43.56
N ILE A 520 16.93 -24.40 -43.39
CA ILE A 520 17.14 -25.83 -43.14
C ILE A 520 17.07 -26.06 -41.64
N LEU A 521 16.24 -27.02 -41.24
CA LEU A 521 16.07 -27.47 -39.87
C LEU A 521 16.59 -28.90 -39.73
N GLY A 522 17.30 -29.18 -38.65
CA GLY A 522 17.75 -30.52 -38.30
C GLY A 522 17.42 -30.79 -36.82
N GLN A 523 17.02 -32.00 -36.51
CA GLN A 523 16.84 -32.45 -35.12
C GLN A 523 17.37 -33.89 -34.98
N ILE A 524 18.09 -34.14 -33.89
CA ILE A 524 18.51 -35.49 -33.47
C ILE A 524 18.05 -35.67 -32.04
N LYS A 525 17.30 -36.73 -31.78
CA LYS A 525 16.82 -37.09 -30.45
C LYS A 525 17.39 -38.46 -30.05
N ASN A 526 18.00 -38.52 -28.88
CA ASN A 526 18.40 -39.76 -28.24
C ASN A 526 17.57 -40.02 -26.98
N VAL A 527 16.86 -41.12 -26.96
CA VAL A 527 16.00 -41.51 -25.83
C VAL A 527 16.57 -42.78 -25.20
N ASN A 528 17.08 -42.62 -23.96
CA ASN A 528 17.51 -43.73 -23.14
C ASN A 528 16.47 -43.97 -22.06
N TYR A 529 16.06 -45.22 -21.89
CA TYR A 529 15.07 -45.53 -20.86
C TYR A 529 15.28 -46.90 -20.21
N ASP A 530 14.83 -46.98 -18.95
CA ASP A 530 14.65 -48.19 -18.18
C ASP A 530 13.25 -48.11 -17.50
N SER A 531 12.35 -48.99 -17.92
CA SER A 531 10.93 -48.92 -17.46
C SER A 531 10.46 -50.27 -16.92
N LYS A 532 9.63 -50.21 -15.87
CA LYS A 532 9.02 -51.37 -15.24
C LYS A 532 7.51 -51.17 -15.18
N ASN A 533 6.77 -52.19 -15.65
CA ASN A 533 5.29 -52.21 -15.62
C ASN A 533 4.63 -51.06 -16.38
N ILE A 534 5.26 -50.57 -17.45
CA ILE A 534 4.74 -49.49 -18.31
C ILE A 534 4.58 -50.08 -19.72
N ASP A 535 3.39 -49.88 -20.28
CA ASP A 535 3.09 -50.33 -21.66
C ASP A 535 3.81 -49.47 -22.69
N ASN A 536 4.05 -50.03 -23.86
CA ASN A 536 4.71 -49.37 -25.00
C ASN A 536 6.23 -49.17 -24.82
N TYR A 537 6.84 -49.61 -23.73
CA TYR A 537 8.28 -49.55 -23.49
C TYR A 537 8.86 -50.99 -23.31
N LYS A 538 10.11 -51.19 -23.74
CA LYS A 538 10.80 -52.47 -23.50
C LYS A 538 11.15 -52.59 -22.03
N LYS A 539 11.07 -53.81 -21.49
CA LYS A 539 11.34 -54.11 -20.06
C LYS A 539 12.86 -54.12 -19.74
N SER A 540 13.73 -53.98 -20.74
CA SER A 540 15.19 -53.90 -20.59
C SER A 540 15.67 -52.50 -20.89
N PRO A 541 16.78 -52.03 -20.29
CA PRO A 541 17.40 -50.77 -20.63
C PRO A 541 17.62 -50.64 -22.15
N THR A 542 17.14 -49.57 -22.72
CA THR A 542 17.12 -49.38 -24.19
C THR A 542 17.53 -47.94 -24.52
N SER A 543 18.32 -47.82 -25.60
CA SER A 543 18.68 -46.55 -26.20
C SER A 543 18.10 -46.48 -27.62
N GLU A 544 17.43 -45.44 -27.92
CA GLU A 544 16.80 -45.20 -29.24
C GLU A 544 17.26 -43.87 -29.81
N PHE A 545 17.47 -43.83 -31.12
CA PHE A 545 17.89 -42.63 -31.84
C PHE A 545 16.84 -42.31 -32.90
N PHE A 546 16.45 -41.05 -32.94
CA PHE A 546 15.55 -40.46 -33.90
C PHE A 546 16.20 -39.26 -34.55
N GLY A 547 15.72 -38.87 -35.71
CA GLY A 547 16.19 -37.65 -36.35
C GLY A 547 15.21 -37.18 -37.43
N ALA A 548 15.24 -35.91 -37.72
CA ALA A 548 14.54 -35.33 -38.85
C ALA A 548 15.35 -34.21 -39.48
N ILE A 549 15.08 -34.02 -40.77
CA ILE A 549 15.54 -32.88 -41.54
C ILE A 549 14.33 -32.23 -42.18
N GLY A 550 14.33 -30.91 -42.23
CA GLY A 550 13.26 -30.14 -42.84
C GLY A 550 13.76 -28.92 -43.61
N LEU A 551 13.04 -28.55 -44.64
CA LEU A 551 13.19 -27.30 -45.37
C LEU A 551 11.95 -26.45 -45.15
N LEU A 552 12.09 -25.39 -44.37
CA LEU A 552 11.01 -24.41 -44.12
C LEU A 552 11.20 -23.23 -45.05
N ASN A 553 10.14 -22.92 -45.80
CA ASN A 553 10.07 -21.75 -46.65
C ASN A 553 8.96 -20.83 -46.16
N GLU A 554 9.28 -19.57 -46.01
CA GLU A 554 8.36 -18.55 -45.53
C GLU A 554 8.40 -17.34 -46.46
N PHE A 555 7.22 -16.77 -46.76
CA PHE A 555 7.11 -15.62 -47.66
C PHE A 555 6.43 -14.47 -46.92
N ASN A 556 7.22 -13.49 -46.47
CA ASN A 556 6.71 -12.39 -45.64
C ASN A 556 6.10 -11.30 -46.48
N LEU A 557 4.78 -11.14 -46.40
CA LEU A 557 4.00 -10.10 -47.05
C LEU A 557 3.52 -9.10 -46.03
N GLU A 558 3.78 -7.81 -46.28
CA GLU A 558 3.37 -6.70 -45.45
C GLU A 558 2.50 -5.73 -46.23
N LYS A 559 1.40 -5.28 -45.64
CA LYS A 559 0.55 -4.21 -46.16
C LYS A 559 0.30 -3.16 -45.11
N LYS A 560 0.84 -1.97 -45.33
CA LYS A 560 0.62 -0.80 -44.47
C LYS A 560 -0.61 -0.02 -44.90
N ILE A 561 -1.60 0.13 -44.03
CA ILE A 561 -2.80 0.93 -44.29
C ILE A 561 -2.74 2.19 -43.40
N LYS A 562 -2.46 3.33 -44.04
CA LYS A 562 -2.39 4.63 -43.35
C LYS A 562 -3.64 4.86 -42.46
N GLY A 563 -3.43 4.97 -41.16
CA GLY A 563 -4.45 5.36 -40.17
C GLY A 563 -5.34 4.25 -39.66
N PHE A 564 -5.13 2.98 -40.05
CA PHE A 564 -5.98 1.88 -39.61
C PHE A 564 -5.18 0.77 -38.88
N ALA A 565 -4.42 -0.05 -39.59
CA ALA A 565 -3.65 -1.15 -39.02
C ALA A 565 -2.63 -1.65 -40.06
N ASP A 566 -1.51 -2.21 -39.58
CA ASP A 566 -0.57 -2.92 -40.41
C ASP A 566 -0.96 -4.38 -40.49
N GLN A 567 -0.89 -4.97 -41.68
CA GLN A 567 -1.28 -6.36 -41.95
C GLN A 567 -0.06 -7.13 -42.42
N TYR A 568 0.11 -8.32 -41.83
CA TYR A 568 1.18 -9.24 -42.13
C TYR A 568 0.58 -10.58 -42.54
N LEU A 569 1.01 -11.11 -43.67
CA LEU A 569 0.63 -12.47 -44.13
C LEU A 569 1.93 -13.22 -44.43
N THR A 570 2.12 -14.35 -43.76
CA THR A 570 3.29 -15.20 -43.93
C THR A 570 2.86 -16.60 -44.37
N PRO A 571 2.68 -16.86 -45.66
CA PRO A 571 2.55 -18.24 -46.19
C PRO A 571 3.81 -19.06 -45.85
N LYS A 572 3.60 -20.32 -45.45
CA LYS A 572 4.65 -21.24 -45.00
C LYS A 572 4.51 -22.60 -45.67
N LEU A 573 5.68 -23.17 -46.00
CA LEU A 573 5.79 -24.55 -46.50
C LEU A 573 6.95 -25.24 -45.79
N LEU A 574 6.67 -26.28 -45.02
CA LEU A 574 7.69 -27.19 -44.45
C LEU A 574 7.65 -28.51 -45.20
N LEU A 575 8.79 -28.86 -45.80
CA LEU A 575 9.04 -30.21 -46.28
C LEU A 575 9.91 -30.96 -45.26
N ARG A 576 9.45 -32.08 -44.76
CA ARG A 576 10.03 -32.79 -43.61
C ARG A 576 10.20 -34.26 -43.89
N TYR A 577 11.38 -34.78 -43.52
CA TYR A 577 11.66 -36.23 -43.57
C TYR A 577 12.29 -36.70 -42.26
N SER A 578 11.73 -37.78 -41.70
CA SER A 578 12.25 -38.46 -40.52
C SER A 578 12.27 -39.97 -40.78
N PRO A 579 13.43 -40.60 -40.86
CA PRO A 579 13.54 -42.05 -41.04
C PRO A 579 13.18 -42.81 -39.76
N GLY A 580 12.94 -44.11 -39.88
CA GLY A 580 12.66 -45.00 -38.75
C GLY A 580 11.20 -45.16 -38.40
N ASN A 581 10.95 -45.71 -37.22
CA ASN A 581 9.61 -46.00 -36.71
C ASN A 581 9.42 -45.35 -35.33
N MET A 582 8.38 -44.55 -35.22
CA MET A 582 7.98 -44.01 -33.91
C MET A 582 7.22 -45.07 -33.10
N ARG A 583 7.16 -44.87 -31.76
CA ARG A 583 6.21 -45.61 -30.90
C ARG A 583 4.79 -45.13 -31.16
N LYS A 584 3.81 -45.99 -30.89
CA LYS A 584 2.39 -45.60 -30.97
C LYS A 584 2.05 -44.69 -29.79
N GLU A 585 1.42 -43.55 -30.06
CA GLU A 585 0.84 -42.72 -29.03
C GLU A 585 -0.46 -43.37 -28.51
N THR A 586 -0.59 -43.45 -27.18
CA THR A 586 -1.73 -44.17 -26.56
C THR A 586 -3.01 -43.33 -26.55
N ASP A 587 -2.91 -42.02 -26.44
CA ASP A 587 -4.05 -41.12 -26.25
C ASP A 587 -4.37 -40.25 -27.47
N GLY A 588 -3.74 -40.56 -28.62
CA GLY A 588 -3.79 -39.73 -29.81
C GLY A 588 -2.97 -38.44 -29.65
N THR A 589 -2.46 -37.90 -30.74
CA THR A 589 -1.72 -36.62 -30.70
C THR A 589 -2.66 -35.50 -31.11
N ARG A 590 -2.90 -34.54 -30.22
CA ARG A 590 -3.56 -33.28 -30.54
C ARG A 590 -2.56 -32.31 -31.13
N LEU A 591 -2.71 -32.01 -32.43
CA LEU A 591 -1.84 -31.03 -33.08
C LEU A 591 -2.19 -29.61 -32.61
N ASN A 592 -1.15 -28.87 -32.18
CA ASN A 592 -1.24 -27.45 -31.88
C ASN A 592 -0.81 -26.63 -33.11
N THR A 593 -1.41 -25.45 -33.29
CA THR A 593 -1.03 -24.52 -34.36
C THR A 593 0.43 -24.03 -34.19
N SER A 594 0.92 -23.89 -32.94
CA SER A 594 2.30 -23.54 -32.64
C SER A 594 3.34 -24.52 -33.20
N ASP A 595 2.99 -25.81 -33.26
CA ASP A 595 3.95 -26.88 -33.59
C ASP A 595 3.79 -27.41 -35.03
N LEU A 596 2.86 -26.87 -35.82
CA LEU A 596 2.56 -27.28 -37.19
C LEU A 596 3.83 -27.34 -38.08
N PHE A 597 4.73 -26.39 -37.91
CA PHE A 597 5.96 -26.25 -38.69
C PHE A 597 7.20 -26.72 -37.93
N SER A 598 7.04 -27.51 -36.83
CA SER A 598 8.13 -28.14 -36.10
C SER A 598 8.56 -29.48 -36.71
N LEU A 599 9.81 -29.90 -36.47
CA LEU A 599 10.32 -31.19 -36.89
C LEU A 599 9.76 -32.36 -36.06
N ASN A 600 9.37 -32.09 -34.80
CA ASN A 600 8.65 -33.04 -33.97
C ASN A 600 7.37 -32.34 -33.44
N ARG A 601 6.20 -32.89 -33.76
CA ARG A 601 4.89 -32.33 -33.38
C ARG A 601 4.21 -33.12 -32.26
N LEU A 602 4.96 -34.05 -31.62
CA LEU A 602 4.46 -34.85 -30.51
C LEU A 602 4.67 -34.11 -29.19
N ASP A 603 3.65 -34.07 -28.35
CA ASP A 603 3.77 -33.57 -26.95
C ASP A 603 4.64 -34.49 -26.08
N ASN A 604 4.75 -35.78 -26.45
CA ASN A 604 5.51 -36.77 -25.72
C ASN A 604 7.02 -36.60 -26.00
N ILE A 605 7.75 -36.07 -25.01
CA ILE A 605 9.19 -35.83 -25.13
C ILE A 605 10.00 -37.12 -25.36
N ASN A 606 9.46 -38.29 -25.00
CA ASN A 606 10.11 -39.57 -25.14
C ASN A 606 9.87 -40.23 -26.50
N ASN A 607 9.17 -39.60 -27.43
CA ASN A 607 8.87 -40.13 -28.75
C ASN A 607 9.22 -39.12 -29.85
N PHE A 608 9.23 -39.54 -31.09
CA PHE A 608 9.57 -38.68 -32.20
C PHE A 608 8.73 -39.05 -33.46
N GLU A 609 8.13 -38.06 -34.09
CA GLU A 609 7.34 -38.29 -35.30
C GLU A 609 8.19 -38.80 -36.48
N SER A 610 7.77 -39.91 -37.07
CA SER A 610 8.43 -40.48 -38.24
C SER A 610 7.65 -40.26 -39.53
N GLY A 611 8.31 -40.28 -40.67
CA GLY A 611 7.72 -40.22 -42.00
C GLY A 611 8.17 -39.04 -42.84
N LEU A 612 7.70 -39.06 -44.12
CA LEU A 612 7.86 -37.97 -45.07
C LEU A 612 6.52 -37.21 -45.14
N ASN A 613 6.57 -35.91 -44.92
CA ASN A 613 5.36 -35.06 -45.02
C ASN A 613 5.71 -33.64 -45.48
N ALA A 614 4.66 -32.97 -45.98
CA ALA A 614 4.68 -31.53 -46.24
C ALA A 614 3.60 -30.85 -45.40
N THR A 615 3.95 -29.74 -44.80
CA THR A 615 2.99 -28.87 -44.11
C THR A 615 2.88 -27.56 -44.88
N ILE A 616 1.65 -27.21 -45.26
CA ILE A 616 1.35 -25.94 -45.93
C ILE A 616 0.42 -25.14 -45.03
N GLY A 617 0.70 -23.85 -44.86
CA GLY A 617 -0.13 -22.99 -44.03
C GLY A 617 0.28 -21.54 -44.12
N PHE A 618 -0.21 -20.75 -43.19
CA PHE A 618 0.07 -19.34 -43.13
C PHE A 618 -0.16 -18.77 -41.72
N ASP A 619 0.54 -17.68 -41.42
CA ASP A 619 0.22 -16.81 -40.32
C ASP A 619 -0.33 -15.49 -40.87
N TYR A 620 -1.39 -14.99 -40.28
CA TYR A 620 -1.98 -13.71 -40.60
C TYR A 620 -2.10 -12.87 -39.32
N GLU A 621 -1.53 -11.66 -39.35
CA GLU A 621 -1.54 -10.76 -38.23
C GLU A 621 -2.04 -9.38 -38.66
N ILE A 622 -2.82 -8.75 -37.79
CA ILE A 622 -3.24 -7.36 -37.90
C ILE A 622 -2.75 -6.66 -36.65
N ASP A 623 -1.87 -5.69 -36.84
CA ASP A 623 -1.36 -4.85 -35.74
C ASP A 623 -2.14 -3.53 -35.77
N GLY A 624 -3.09 -3.39 -34.87
CA GLY A 624 -4.00 -2.24 -34.74
C GLY A 624 -3.65 -1.35 -33.57
N LYS A 625 -4.07 -0.08 -33.60
CA LYS A 625 -3.78 0.87 -32.49
C LYS A 625 -4.27 0.46 -31.11
N ASN A 626 -5.35 -0.33 -31.05
CA ASN A 626 -5.99 -0.70 -29.79
C ASN A 626 -6.24 -2.21 -29.66
N ASN A 627 -6.22 -2.98 -30.75
CA ASN A 627 -6.49 -4.42 -30.77
C ASN A 627 -5.63 -5.09 -31.83
N ASP A 628 -4.96 -6.15 -31.46
CA ASP A 628 -4.19 -7.01 -32.32
C ASP A 628 -5.01 -8.27 -32.65
N PHE A 629 -4.89 -8.77 -33.84
CA PHE A 629 -5.55 -10.00 -34.25
C PHE A 629 -4.51 -10.91 -34.93
N SER A 630 -4.45 -12.17 -34.51
CA SER A 630 -3.61 -13.17 -35.13
C SER A 630 -4.43 -14.44 -35.47
N PHE A 631 -4.13 -15.00 -36.61
CA PHE A 631 -4.72 -16.26 -37.06
C PHE A 631 -3.66 -17.12 -37.75
N THR A 632 -3.46 -18.35 -37.26
CA THR A 632 -2.57 -19.35 -37.84
C THR A 632 -3.35 -20.54 -38.31
N GLY A 633 -3.11 -21.00 -39.53
CA GLY A 633 -3.75 -22.17 -40.07
C GLY A 633 -2.82 -22.98 -40.98
N GLY A 634 -3.03 -24.29 -41.03
CA GLY A 634 -2.26 -25.14 -41.91
C GLY A 634 -2.79 -26.57 -42.04
N GLN A 635 -2.24 -27.25 -43.04
CA GLN A 635 -2.58 -28.63 -43.38
C GLN A 635 -1.32 -29.47 -43.52
N ILE A 636 -1.29 -30.62 -42.85
CA ILE A 636 -0.24 -31.61 -42.99
C ILE A 636 -0.65 -32.66 -44.06
N ILE A 637 0.24 -32.93 -44.99
CA ILE A 637 0.07 -33.91 -46.06
C ILE A 637 1.17 -34.97 -45.86
N ASN A 638 0.78 -36.17 -45.46
CA ASN A 638 1.68 -37.28 -45.25
C ASN A 638 1.83 -38.08 -46.56
N TYR A 639 3.04 -38.46 -46.90
CA TYR A 639 3.33 -39.37 -48.04
C TYR A 639 2.69 -40.76 -47.84
N LYS A 640 2.73 -41.25 -46.57
CA LYS A 640 2.05 -42.47 -46.13
C LYS A 640 1.27 -42.17 -44.83
N GLU A 641 0.10 -42.78 -44.67
CA GLU A 641 -0.64 -42.69 -43.43
C GLU A 641 0.19 -43.10 -42.21
N ASN A 642 0.24 -42.28 -41.21
CA ASN A 642 0.92 -42.56 -39.97
C ASN A 642 -0.05 -43.01 -38.87
N LYS A 643 -0.39 -44.30 -38.87
CA LYS A 643 -1.33 -44.91 -37.90
C LYS A 643 -0.86 -44.89 -36.44
N LYS A 644 0.37 -44.43 -36.18
CA LYS A 644 0.93 -44.37 -34.82
C LYS A 644 0.71 -43.04 -34.14
N MET A 645 0.24 -42.04 -34.88
CA MET A 645 -0.14 -40.73 -34.34
C MET A 645 -1.62 -40.64 -33.97
N ALA A 646 -2.46 -41.53 -34.45
CA ALA A 646 -3.91 -41.51 -34.21
C ALA A 646 -4.33 -42.53 -33.17
#